data_971460f0cde630cae4c3b3744c55f9df
#
_entry.id   971460f0cde630cae4c3b3744c55f9df
#
_cell.length_a   1.000
_cell.length_b   1.000
_cell.length_c   1.000
_cell.angle_alpha   90.00
_cell.angle_beta   90.00
_cell.angle_gamma   90.00
#
_symmetry.space_group_name_H-M   'P 1'
#
loop_
_entity.id
_entity.type
_entity.pdbx_description
1 polymer ?
#
loop_
_entity_poly.entity_id
_entity_poly.type
_entity_poly.pdbx_seq_one_letter_code
_entity_poly.pdbx_strand_id
1 'polypeptide(L)'
;MNAHPAPAAPVARLEGVGLSYGKVRALEDITLDLPAGCMVGLIGPDGVGKSSLLALVAGARAVQDGRVHVLGGDMADARHRDTACPRIAYMPQGLGKNLYPTLSVFENVDFFGRLFGHDREERKRRIAELLESTGLAPFADRPANKLSGGMKQKLGLCCALIHDPDLLILDEPTTGVDPLSRRQFWELIDAIRHARDGMSVVVATAYMEEAARFDWLVAMDAGRVLATGTPDDLLARTGAANLDTAFIALLPEERRHGHREVVIPPRPPDGETDFAIEAEGLTMRFGSFTAVDNVSFRIPKGEIFGFLGSNGCGKTTTMKMLTGLLPASAGVARLFGREVDPRDIDVRRRVGYMSQAFSLYSELSVRQNLDLHARLFGMDLDAIPARIAEMAGRFGLEDVMDALPDALPLGIRQRLSLAVAMIHAPDILILDEPTSGVDPVARDGFWQILSDLSRKDGVTIFVSTHFMNEAELCDRISLMHAGKVLISDTPDAIKTTRGAATLEEAFIAYLEDAIGEQQGGAGKTPSETGALAEASAPLPHPAAAHRRWRLFDFRRMFAYTQREALELRRDPIRGTLATLGTVILMFVIGYGVNMDVENLSFAVLDRDDTTLSRDYALQLSGSRYFTEKPPITDYADLDRRMRNGELSLAIEIPPGFARDAARGRTVEIGAWIDGAMPTRAETVRGYVQGMHATWLTQKSREIYGDRATVGEFQLALRYRYNPDVQSLVAMVPAVIPLLLIMIPAMLTVLSVVREKELGSIINFYVTPVTRLEFLIGKQIPYVGLGLLNFFLLAAFAVFIFRVPLTGSFLTLTAAAFIYVIVTTGFGLLMSTFMKSQIAAIFGTSLLTLIPAVQYSGIIDPVSSLQGAGYVIGQIYPTTYFVTISRGTFSKALEFGDLATSFVPMILAIPVLLGLSAALLKKQAT
;
A
#
# COMPACT_ATOMS: atom_id res chain seq x y z
N MET A 1 -12.19 30.33 -47.89
CA MET A 1 -10.78 29.89 -47.82
C MET A 1 -10.11 30.70 -46.72
N ASN A 2 -10.21 30.25 -45.49
CA ASN A 2 -9.46 30.82 -44.38
C ASN A 2 -8.12 30.06 -44.31
N ALA A 3 -7.02 30.76 -44.62
CA ALA A 3 -5.68 30.21 -44.46
C ALA A 3 -5.46 29.85 -43.00
N HIS A 4 -5.29 28.55 -42.68
CA HIS A 4 -4.75 28.11 -41.41
C HIS A 4 -3.38 28.77 -41.19
N PRO A 5 -3.14 29.42 -40.05
CA PRO A 5 -1.81 29.94 -39.74
C PRO A 5 -0.81 28.75 -39.74
N ALA A 6 0.43 29.04 -40.19
CA ALA A 6 1.51 28.05 -40.21
C ALA A 6 1.59 27.33 -38.86
N PRO A 7 1.79 26.01 -38.82
CA PRO A 7 1.77 25.25 -37.58
C PRO A 7 2.80 25.80 -36.61
N ALA A 8 2.34 26.30 -35.49
CA ALA A 8 3.20 26.62 -34.35
C ALA A 8 4.05 25.40 -34.02
N ALA A 9 5.29 25.62 -33.54
CA ALA A 9 6.18 24.49 -33.16
C ALA A 9 5.44 23.55 -32.23
N PRO A 10 5.49 22.22 -32.45
CA PRO A 10 4.73 21.26 -31.63
C PRO A 10 5.14 21.35 -30.17
N VAL A 11 4.17 21.17 -29.24
CA VAL A 11 4.45 21.14 -27.79
C VAL A 11 5.26 19.89 -27.41
N ALA A 12 5.02 18.78 -28.13
CA ALA A 12 5.82 17.56 -28.02
C ALA A 12 6.01 16.91 -29.40
N ARG A 13 7.20 16.35 -29.63
CA ARG A 13 7.56 15.59 -30.83
C ARG A 13 8.19 14.27 -30.41
N LEU A 14 7.65 13.18 -30.93
CA LEU A 14 8.12 11.82 -30.73
C LEU A 14 8.67 11.27 -32.06
N GLU A 15 9.84 10.64 -32.05
CA GLU A 15 10.52 10.10 -33.24
C GLU A 15 10.96 8.65 -32.96
N GLY A 16 10.30 7.68 -33.60
CA GLY A 16 10.61 6.27 -33.49
C GLY A 16 10.57 5.72 -32.06
N VAL A 17 9.60 6.18 -31.25
CA VAL A 17 9.57 5.87 -29.82
C VAL A 17 9.03 4.48 -29.59
N GLY A 18 9.84 3.65 -28.88
CA GLY A 18 9.50 2.32 -28.38
C GLY A 18 9.51 2.25 -26.86
N LEU A 19 8.62 1.43 -26.29
CA LEU A 19 8.58 1.17 -24.85
C LEU A 19 8.12 -0.24 -24.56
N SER A 20 8.84 -0.95 -23.68
CA SER A 20 8.49 -2.31 -23.27
C SER A 20 8.43 -2.46 -21.74
N TYR A 21 7.49 -3.27 -21.27
CA TYR A 21 7.38 -3.73 -19.87
C TYR A 21 7.71 -5.22 -19.82
N GLY A 22 8.95 -5.53 -19.50
CA GLY A 22 9.43 -6.92 -19.55
C GLY A 22 9.33 -7.48 -20.98
N LYS A 23 8.42 -8.43 -21.20
CA LYS A 23 8.19 -9.04 -22.54
C LYS A 23 7.06 -8.36 -23.33
N VAL A 24 6.30 -7.47 -22.73
CA VAL A 24 5.16 -6.80 -23.36
C VAL A 24 5.61 -5.48 -23.96
N ARG A 25 5.43 -5.30 -25.26
CA ARG A 25 5.70 -4.04 -25.96
C ARG A 25 4.48 -3.14 -25.86
N ALA A 26 4.61 -2.02 -25.17
CA ALA A 26 3.51 -1.08 -24.91
C ALA A 26 3.44 0.04 -25.97
N LEU A 27 4.58 0.44 -26.56
CA LEU A 27 4.66 1.40 -27.64
C LEU A 27 5.61 0.84 -28.69
N GLU A 28 5.24 0.98 -29.98
CA GLU A 28 5.99 0.47 -31.09
C GLU A 28 6.11 1.52 -32.20
N ASP A 29 7.34 2.02 -32.41
CA ASP A 29 7.72 2.95 -33.47
C ASP A 29 6.79 4.18 -33.56
N ILE A 30 6.53 4.83 -32.43
CA ILE A 30 5.65 6.02 -32.39
C ILE A 30 6.42 7.22 -32.94
N THR A 31 5.93 7.73 -34.06
CA THR A 31 6.36 9.01 -34.65
C THR A 31 5.15 9.94 -34.73
N LEU A 32 5.17 11.04 -33.94
CA LEU A 32 4.01 11.88 -33.68
C LEU A 32 4.41 13.30 -33.29
N ASP A 33 3.78 14.30 -33.89
CA ASP A 33 3.81 15.69 -33.44
C ASP A 33 2.51 16.07 -32.74
N LEU A 34 2.59 16.58 -31.52
CA LEU A 34 1.47 17.10 -30.75
C LEU A 34 1.44 18.64 -30.92
N PRO A 35 0.39 19.23 -31.50
CA PRO A 35 0.30 20.67 -31.73
C PRO A 35 0.25 21.43 -30.40
N ALA A 36 0.81 22.64 -30.38
CA ALA A 36 0.81 23.55 -29.24
C ALA A 36 -0.43 24.45 -29.19
N GLY A 37 -0.80 24.90 -27.97
CA GLY A 37 -1.88 25.87 -27.74
C GLY A 37 -3.30 25.34 -27.98
N CYS A 38 -3.47 24.04 -28.09
CA CYS A 38 -4.76 23.38 -28.34
C CYS A 38 -4.97 22.20 -27.40
N MET A 39 -6.18 21.63 -27.41
CA MET A 39 -6.53 20.43 -26.67
C MET A 39 -6.39 19.19 -27.58
N VAL A 40 -5.42 18.34 -27.26
CA VAL A 40 -5.11 17.10 -28.00
C VAL A 40 -5.67 15.90 -27.25
N GLY A 41 -6.49 15.09 -27.90
CA GLY A 41 -7.01 13.83 -27.37
C GLY A 41 -6.25 12.62 -27.89
N LEU A 42 -5.76 11.77 -26.98
CA LEU A 42 -5.31 10.43 -27.30
C LEU A 42 -6.48 9.48 -27.08
N ILE A 43 -7.01 8.92 -28.16
CA ILE A 43 -8.18 8.04 -28.12
C ILE A 43 -7.79 6.58 -28.42
N GLY A 44 -8.50 5.67 -27.80
CA GLY A 44 -8.30 4.22 -27.98
C GLY A 44 -8.63 3.44 -26.72
N PRO A 45 -8.71 2.11 -26.83
CA PRO A 45 -9.04 1.24 -25.69
C PRO A 45 -8.00 1.28 -24.57
N ASP A 46 -8.36 0.71 -23.41
CA ASP A 46 -7.41 0.55 -22.31
C ASP A 46 -6.30 -0.44 -22.67
N GLY A 47 -5.08 -0.11 -22.20
CA GLY A 47 -3.91 -0.97 -22.42
C GLY A 47 -3.19 -0.76 -23.75
N VAL A 48 -3.65 0.13 -24.66
CA VAL A 48 -2.99 0.39 -25.96
C VAL A 48 -1.77 1.30 -25.89
N GLY A 49 -1.40 1.77 -24.69
CA GLY A 49 -0.18 2.57 -24.52
C GLY A 49 -0.41 4.07 -24.32
N LYS A 50 -1.65 4.59 -24.26
CA LYS A 50 -1.97 6.01 -24.03
C LYS A 50 -1.24 6.57 -22.79
N SER A 51 -1.45 5.96 -21.62
CA SER A 51 -0.82 6.39 -20.36
C SER A 51 0.71 6.27 -20.40
N SER A 52 1.24 5.28 -21.13
CA SER A 52 2.68 5.12 -21.32
C SER A 52 3.27 6.26 -22.14
N LEU A 53 2.60 6.67 -23.19
CA LEU A 53 2.98 7.82 -24.03
C LEU A 53 2.92 9.12 -23.23
N LEU A 54 1.83 9.35 -22.47
CA LEU A 54 1.69 10.53 -21.61
C LEU A 54 2.79 10.59 -20.54
N ALA A 55 3.14 9.45 -19.93
CA ALA A 55 4.21 9.39 -18.92
C ALA A 55 5.60 9.70 -19.49
N LEU A 56 5.86 9.36 -20.78
CA LEU A 56 7.10 9.76 -21.49
C LEU A 56 7.10 11.29 -21.73
N VAL A 57 6.01 11.84 -22.22
CA VAL A 57 5.86 13.29 -22.49
C VAL A 57 5.97 14.09 -21.18
N ALA A 58 5.40 13.59 -20.08
CA ALA A 58 5.50 14.20 -18.75
C ALA A 58 6.90 14.09 -18.11
N GLY A 59 7.80 13.28 -18.67
CA GLY A 59 9.11 12.97 -18.09
C GLY A 59 9.05 12.07 -16.86
N ALA A 60 7.89 11.53 -16.53
CA ALA A 60 7.69 10.59 -15.42
C ALA A 60 8.33 9.21 -15.69
N ARG A 61 8.50 8.88 -16.99
CA ARG A 61 9.11 7.62 -17.45
C ARG A 61 10.34 7.88 -18.29
N ALA A 62 11.34 7.00 -18.17
CA ALA A 62 12.56 7.07 -18.96
C ALA A 62 12.30 6.62 -20.41
N VAL A 63 12.86 7.34 -21.37
CA VAL A 63 12.86 6.96 -22.79
C VAL A 63 13.74 5.72 -22.95
N GLN A 64 13.21 4.66 -23.58
CA GLN A 64 13.95 3.42 -23.85
C GLN A 64 14.52 3.46 -25.27
N ASP A 65 13.65 3.66 -26.27
CA ASP A 65 14.00 3.72 -27.69
C ASP A 65 13.43 4.99 -28.30
N GLY A 66 14.12 5.54 -29.31
CA GLY A 66 13.69 6.73 -30.02
C GLY A 66 14.03 8.03 -29.30
N ARG A 67 13.35 9.14 -29.68
CA ARG A 67 13.52 10.48 -29.09
C ARG A 67 12.17 11.11 -28.72
N VAL A 68 12.16 11.78 -27.57
CA VAL A 68 10.98 12.50 -27.07
C VAL A 68 11.38 13.95 -26.76
N HIS A 69 10.96 14.87 -27.61
CA HIS A 69 11.17 16.30 -27.41
C HIS A 69 9.92 16.94 -26.85
N VAL A 70 10.02 17.70 -25.75
CA VAL A 70 8.89 18.39 -25.12
C VAL A 70 9.33 19.79 -24.73
N LEU A 71 8.50 20.80 -25.01
CA LEU A 71 8.79 22.20 -24.72
C LEU A 71 10.18 22.67 -25.26
N GLY A 72 10.56 22.15 -26.45
CA GLY A 72 11.76 22.58 -27.18
C GLY A 72 13.05 21.84 -26.80
N GLY A 73 13.02 20.72 -26.07
CA GLY A 73 14.22 19.94 -25.77
C GLY A 73 13.95 18.45 -25.51
N ASP A 74 15.04 17.67 -25.48
CA ASP A 74 15.00 16.22 -25.37
C ASP A 74 14.75 15.77 -23.90
N MET A 75 13.74 14.96 -23.69
CA MET A 75 13.38 14.38 -22.39
C MET A 75 14.34 13.29 -21.91
N ALA A 76 15.26 12.81 -22.75
CA ALA A 76 16.38 11.96 -22.33
C ALA A 76 17.44 12.76 -21.56
N ASP A 77 17.60 14.08 -21.86
CA ASP A 77 18.53 14.94 -21.14
C ASP A 77 18.00 15.34 -19.75
N ALA A 78 18.75 15.02 -18.71
CA ALA A 78 18.40 15.37 -17.33
C ALA A 78 18.33 16.89 -17.09
N ARG A 79 19.20 17.67 -17.76
CA ARG A 79 19.22 19.14 -17.61
C ARG A 79 17.97 19.76 -18.21
N HIS A 80 17.53 19.24 -19.36
CA HIS A 80 16.29 19.71 -19.97
C HIS A 80 15.08 19.34 -19.08
N ARG A 81 15.02 18.11 -18.57
CA ARG A 81 13.91 17.70 -17.66
C ARG A 81 13.82 18.60 -16.43
N ASP A 82 14.93 18.96 -15.81
CA ASP A 82 14.94 19.85 -14.65
C ASP A 82 14.33 21.23 -14.93
N THR A 83 14.30 21.67 -16.19
CA THR A 83 13.68 22.93 -16.62
C THR A 83 12.28 22.75 -17.18
N ALA A 84 12.01 21.64 -17.85
CA ALA A 84 10.72 21.37 -18.51
C ALA A 84 9.67 20.82 -17.53
N CYS A 85 10.01 19.85 -16.67
CA CYS A 85 9.05 19.25 -15.73
C CYS A 85 8.31 20.26 -14.83
N PRO A 86 8.96 21.34 -14.31
CA PRO A 86 8.25 22.36 -13.56
C PRO A 86 7.20 23.18 -14.37
N ARG A 87 7.21 23.07 -15.69
CA ARG A 87 6.26 23.71 -16.62
C ARG A 87 5.19 22.74 -17.11
N ILE A 88 5.24 21.47 -16.66
CA ILE A 88 4.31 20.42 -17.02
C ILE A 88 3.50 20.04 -15.78
N ALA A 89 2.17 20.01 -15.92
CA ALA A 89 1.29 19.39 -14.93
C ALA A 89 0.88 18.00 -15.42
N TYR A 90 0.97 16.99 -14.58
CA TYR A 90 0.55 15.63 -14.92
C TYR A 90 -0.44 15.09 -13.89
N MET A 91 -1.62 14.74 -14.36
CA MET A 91 -2.67 14.09 -13.60
C MET A 91 -2.78 12.62 -14.08
N PRO A 92 -2.26 11.65 -13.30
CA PRO A 92 -2.24 10.26 -13.72
C PRO A 92 -3.61 9.60 -13.62
N GLN A 93 -3.80 8.52 -14.38
CA GLN A 93 -5.01 7.71 -14.37
C GLN A 93 -5.37 7.20 -12.96
N GLY A 94 -6.65 7.27 -12.60
CA GLY A 94 -7.24 6.77 -11.36
C GLY A 94 -7.56 7.88 -10.34
N LEU A 95 -8.74 7.72 -9.73
CA LEU A 95 -9.33 8.71 -8.80
C LEU A 95 -8.42 9.04 -7.62
N GLY A 96 -7.80 10.22 -7.65
CA GLY A 96 -7.02 10.73 -6.52
C GLY A 96 -5.67 10.08 -6.30
N LYS A 97 -5.06 9.40 -7.28
CA LYS A 97 -3.71 8.82 -7.17
C LYS A 97 -2.61 9.85 -6.88
N ASN A 98 -2.78 11.08 -7.35
CA ASN A 98 -1.87 12.18 -7.05
C ASN A 98 -2.18 12.88 -5.72
N LEU A 99 -3.24 12.50 -5.01
CA LEU A 99 -3.67 13.10 -3.75
C LEU A 99 -3.17 12.31 -2.54
N TYR A 100 -3.06 13.01 -1.42
CA TYR A 100 -2.78 12.43 -0.12
C TYR A 100 -4.10 12.29 0.67
N PRO A 101 -4.62 11.06 0.85
CA PRO A 101 -5.98 10.83 1.34
C PRO A 101 -6.26 11.39 2.74
N THR A 102 -5.25 11.45 3.59
CA THR A 102 -5.35 11.93 4.99
C THR A 102 -5.24 13.44 5.12
N LEU A 103 -4.74 14.13 4.08
CA LEU A 103 -4.66 15.59 4.05
C LEU A 103 -6.00 16.18 3.65
N SER A 104 -6.30 17.38 4.15
CA SER A 104 -7.48 18.13 3.74
C SER A 104 -7.34 18.64 2.28
N VAL A 105 -8.43 19.15 1.72
CA VAL A 105 -8.44 19.80 0.40
C VAL A 105 -7.39 20.91 0.35
N PHE A 106 -7.42 21.82 1.33
CA PHE A 106 -6.46 22.92 1.43
C PHE A 106 -5.02 22.40 1.55
N GLU A 107 -4.76 21.42 2.44
CA GLU A 107 -3.42 20.90 2.69
C GLU A 107 -2.83 20.19 1.47
N ASN A 108 -3.64 19.51 0.65
CA ASN A 108 -3.17 18.91 -0.60
C ASN A 108 -2.66 19.99 -1.56
N VAL A 109 -3.43 21.04 -1.83
CA VAL A 109 -3.02 22.10 -2.75
C VAL A 109 -1.85 22.91 -2.18
N ASP A 110 -1.85 23.20 -0.86
CA ASP A 110 -0.74 23.89 -0.17
C ASP A 110 0.59 23.14 -0.28
N PHE A 111 0.53 21.81 -0.17
CA PHE A 111 1.72 20.96 -0.34
C PHE A 111 2.33 21.13 -1.75
N PHE A 112 1.53 21.03 -2.81
CA PHE A 112 2.02 21.23 -4.17
C PHE A 112 2.53 22.66 -4.38
N GLY A 113 1.82 23.67 -3.90
CA GLY A 113 2.27 25.06 -3.97
C GLY A 113 3.65 25.28 -3.31
N ARG A 114 3.95 24.58 -2.22
CA ARG A 114 5.28 24.59 -1.58
C ARG A 114 6.34 23.90 -2.42
N LEU A 115 6.03 22.79 -3.06
CA LEU A 115 6.98 22.05 -3.93
C LEU A 115 7.41 22.91 -5.12
N PHE A 116 6.51 23.70 -5.67
CA PHE A 116 6.81 24.64 -6.75
C PHE A 116 7.34 26.00 -6.27
N GLY A 117 7.55 26.14 -4.95
CA GLY A 117 8.29 27.25 -4.36
C GLY A 117 7.52 28.56 -4.22
N HIS A 118 6.17 28.54 -4.25
CA HIS A 118 5.36 29.71 -3.97
C HIS A 118 5.57 30.20 -2.53
N ASP A 119 5.64 31.52 -2.34
CA ASP A 119 5.65 32.10 -0.99
C ASP A 119 4.28 31.94 -0.32
N ARG A 120 4.19 32.32 0.94
CA ARG A 120 3.00 32.04 1.76
C ARG A 120 1.77 32.79 1.27
N GLU A 121 1.94 34.06 0.90
CA GLU A 121 0.80 34.91 0.51
C GLU A 121 0.30 34.56 -0.90
N GLU A 122 1.23 34.40 -1.86
CA GLU A 122 0.90 33.96 -3.22
C GLU A 122 0.20 32.59 -3.20
N ARG A 123 0.69 31.65 -2.39
CA ARG A 123 0.10 30.32 -2.28
C ARG A 123 -1.31 30.36 -1.70
N LYS A 124 -1.56 31.15 -0.65
CA LYS A 124 -2.90 31.31 -0.07
C LYS A 124 -3.88 31.90 -1.08
N ARG A 125 -3.44 32.94 -1.80
CA ARG A 125 -4.26 33.59 -2.84
C ARG A 125 -4.65 32.58 -3.94
N ARG A 126 -3.66 31.88 -4.52
CA ARG A 126 -3.90 30.89 -5.57
C ARG A 126 -4.78 29.72 -5.11
N ILE A 127 -4.59 29.24 -3.87
CA ILE A 127 -5.44 28.19 -3.30
C ILE A 127 -6.88 28.68 -3.20
N ALA A 128 -7.11 29.90 -2.68
CA ALA A 128 -8.45 30.44 -2.56
C ALA A 128 -9.13 30.55 -3.95
N GLU A 129 -8.45 31.13 -4.95
CA GLU A 129 -8.91 31.24 -6.32
C GLU A 129 -9.26 29.89 -6.95
N LEU A 130 -8.37 28.86 -6.80
CA LEU A 130 -8.59 27.53 -7.34
C LEU A 130 -9.73 26.78 -6.62
N LEU A 131 -9.84 26.91 -5.31
CA LEU A 131 -10.93 26.26 -4.57
C LEU A 131 -12.28 26.92 -4.83
N GLU A 132 -12.32 28.24 -5.04
CA GLU A 132 -13.52 28.95 -5.38
C GLU A 132 -13.99 28.61 -6.81
N SER A 133 -13.10 28.64 -7.82
CA SER A 133 -13.40 28.27 -9.21
C SER A 133 -13.85 26.83 -9.40
N THR A 134 -13.42 25.94 -8.52
CA THR A 134 -13.78 24.48 -8.56
C THR A 134 -14.97 24.11 -7.67
N GLY A 135 -15.51 25.09 -6.88
CA GLY A 135 -16.56 24.84 -5.89
C GLY A 135 -16.09 24.02 -4.67
N LEU A 136 -14.79 23.92 -4.44
CA LEU A 136 -14.22 23.17 -3.31
C LEU A 136 -14.00 24.01 -2.06
N ALA A 137 -14.18 25.34 -2.12
CA ALA A 137 -13.97 26.26 -0.98
C ALA A 137 -14.74 25.87 0.29
N PRO A 138 -16.03 25.45 0.26
CA PRO A 138 -16.76 25.00 1.45
C PRO A 138 -16.19 23.73 2.10
N PHE A 139 -15.35 22.98 1.37
CA PHE A 139 -14.78 21.70 1.78
C PHE A 139 -13.28 21.77 2.09
N ALA A 140 -12.73 22.98 2.23
CA ALA A 140 -11.28 23.20 2.37
C ALA A 140 -10.63 22.35 3.48
N ASP A 141 -11.32 22.16 4.61
CA ASP A 141 -10.81 21.38 5.75
C ASP A 141 -11.17 19.89 5.70
N ARG A 142 -11.97 19.46 4.68
CA ARG A 142 -12.38 18.06 4.57
C ARG A 142 -11.21 17.21 4.07
N PRO A 143 -10.90 16.04 4.72
CA PRO A 143 -9.91 15.11 4.22
C PRO A 143 -10.24 14.55 2.83
N ALA A 144 -9.23 14.40 1.97
CA ALA A 144 -9.43 13.97 0.59
C ALA A 144 -10.07 12.57 0.44
N ASN A 145 -9.87 11.66 1.40
CA ASN A 145 -10.51 10.35 1.40
C ASN A 145 -12.05 10.42 1.59
N LYS A 146 -12.57 11.52 2.15
CA LYS A 146 -14.02 11.75 2.37
C LYS A 146 -14.70 12.53 1.24
N LEU A 147 -13.99 12.79 0.13
CA LEU A 147 -14.52 13.45 -1.05
C LEU A 147 -15.16 12.43 -2.01
N SER A 148 -16.16 12.88 -2.77
CA SER A 148 -16.70 12.14 -3.91
C SER A 148 -15.67 12.00 -5.04
N GLY A 149 -15.94 11.13 -6.02
CA GLY A 149 -15.06 10.93 -7.18
C GLY A 149 -14.82 12.24 -7.95
N GLY A 150 -15.87 12.95 -8.31
CA GLY A 150 -15.79 14.24 -9.00
C GLY A 150 -15.05 15.32 -8.18
N MET A 151 -15.28 15.39 -6.87
CA MET A 151 -14.53 16.31 -5.99
C MET A 151 -13.04 15.96 -5.92
N LYS A 152 -12.68 14.67 -5.92
CA LYS A 152 -11.26 14.24 -5.97
C LYS A 152 -10.61 14.65 -7.28
N GLN A 153 -11.30 14.53 -8.40
CA GLN A 153 -10.79 14.97 -9.69
C GLN A 153 -10.59 16.48 -9.75
N LYS A 154 -11.57 17.27 -9.28
CA LYS A 154 -11.43 18.72 -9.14
C LYS A 154 -10.26 19.10 -8.23
N LEU A 155 -10.07 18.42 -7.11
CA LEU A 155 -8.91 18.61 -6.23
C LEU A 155 -7.59 18.22 -6.91
N GLY A 156 -7.56 17.09 -7.63
CA GLY A 156 -6.39 16.67 -8.43
C GLY A 156 -5.99 17.73 -9.45
N LEU A 157 -6.98 18.33 -10.10
CA LEU A 157 -6.77 19.44 -11.04
C LEU A 157 -6.25 20.70 -10.33
N CYS A 158 -6.80 21.09 -9.16
CA CYS A 158 -6.26 22.21 -8.37
C CYS A 158 -4.77 21.99 -8.03
N CYS A 159 -4.41 20.77 -7.61
CA CYS A 159 -3.02 20.40 -7.33
C CYS A 159 -2.12 20.48 -8.58
N ALA A 160 -2.64 20.12 -9.75
CA ALA A 160 -1.93 20.20 -11.01
C ALA A 160 -1.77 21.64 -11.51
N LEU A 161 -2.73 22.52 -11.25
CA LEU A 161 -2.74 23.89 -11.77
C LEU A 161 -2.08 24.93 -10.84
N ILE A 162 -1.79 24.60 -9.59
CA ILE A 162 -1.27 25.58 -8.61
C ILE A 162 0.02 26.29 -9.06
N HIS A 163 0.84 25.62 -9.88
CA HIS A 163 2.14 26.11 -10.34
C HIS A 163 2.13 26.73 -11.74
N ASP A 164 0.94 26.82 -12.38
CA ASP A 164 0.77 27.54 -13.63
C ASP A 164 1.49 26.90 -14.84
N PRO A 165 1.13 25.67 -15.22
CA PRO A 165 1.86 24.91 -16.26
C PRO A 165 1.64 25.44 -17.68
N ASP A 166 2.63 25.28 -18.57
CA ASP A 166 2.48 25.51 -20.01
C ASP A 166 1.86 24.30 -20.72
N LEU A 167 2.04 23.11 -20.16
CA LEU A 167 1.50 21.85 -20.65
C LEU A 167 0.76 21.11 -19.54
N LEU A 168 -0.56 20.92 -19.71
CA LEU A 168 -1.39 20.11 -18.82
C LEU A 168 -1.65 18.74 -19.45
N ILE A 169 -1.27 17.69 -18.77
CA ILE A 169 -1.44 16.29 -19.19
C ILE A 169 -2.46 15.61 -18.26
N LEU A 170 -3.54 15.12 -18.84
CA LEU A 170 -4.64 14.47 -18.14
C LEU A 170 -4.81 13.03 -18.65
N ASP A 171 -4.64 12.07 -17.77
CA ASP A 171 -4.73 10.66 -18.11
C ASP A 171 -6.05 10.09 -17.57
N GLU A 172 -7.03 9.93 -18.45
CA GLU A 172 -8.39 9.51 -18.15
C GLU A 172 -9.03 10.27 -16.97
N PRO A 173 -9.10 11.61 -17.03
CA PRO A 173 -9.47 12.43 -15.87
C PRO A 173 -10.91 12.24 -15.41
N THR A 174 -11.79 11.73 -16.25
CA THR A 174 -13.22 11.61 -15.97
C THR A 174 -13.70 10.18 -15.80
N THR A 175 -12.78 9.19 -15.87
CA THR A 175 -13.12 7.78 -15.65
C THR A 175 -13.68 7.58 -14.25
N GLY A 176 -14.87 6.97 -14.18
CA GLY A 176 -15.58 6.77 -12.93
C GLY A 176 -16.19 8.04 -12.32
N VAL A 177 -16.37 9.11 -13.09
CA VAL A 177 -17.06 10.35 -12.69
C VAL A 177 -18.45 10.36 -13.33
N ASP A 178 -19.43 10.83 -12.58
CA ASP A 178 -20.82 10.95 -13.08
C ASP A 178 -20.95 12.01 -14.19
N PRO A 179 -21.98 11.93 -15.06
CA PRO A 179 -22.12 12.81 -16.22
C PRO A 179 -22.17 14.31 -15.89
N LEU A 180 -22.85 14.70 -14.81
CA LEU A 180 -22.92 16.11 -14.40
C LEU A 180 -21.54 16.62 -13.94
N SER A 181 -20.86 15.87 -13.09
CA SER A 181 -19.49 16.22 -12.66
C SER A 181 -18.49 16.20 -13.81
N ARG A 182 -18.69 15.32 -14.80
CA ARG A 182 -17.90 15.25 -16.04
C ARG A 182 -18.08 16.51 -16.88
N ARG A 183 -19.31 16.92 -17.12
CA ARG A 183 -19.62 18.18 -17.85
C ARG A 183 -18.97 19.39 -17.17
N GLN A 184 -19.15 19.54 -15.86
CA GLN A 184 -18.53 20.60 -15.06
C GLN A 184 -17.01 20.59 -15.09
N PHE A 185 -16.39 19.42 -15.13
CA PHE A 185 -14.94 19.28 -15.25
C PHE A 185 -14.43 19.82 -16.57
N TRP A 186 -15.08 19.50 -17.69
CA TRP A 186 -14.67 19.97 -19.01
C TRP A 186 -14.95 21.48 -19.20
N GLU A 187 -16.09 21.99 -18.72
CA GLU A 187 -16.36 23.41 -18.68
C GLU A 187 -15.29 24.20 -17.93
N LEU A 188 -14.82 23.66 -16.81
CA LEU A 188 -13.72 24.23 -16.02
C LEU A 188 -12.39 24.24 -16.82
N ILE A 189 -12.05 23.14 -17.49
CA ILE A 189 -10.84 23.06 -18.34
C ILE A 189 -10.90 24.06 -19.45
N ASP A 190 -12.06 24.20 -20.14
CA ASP A 190 -12.25 25.14 -21.20
C ASP A 190 -12.14 26.60 -20.70
N ALA A 191 -12.73 26.93 -19.56
CA ALA A 191 -12.60 28.23 -18.92
C ALA A 191 -11.13 28.57 -18.59
N ILE A 192 -10.39 27.62 -18.03
CA ILE A 192 -8.96 27.79 -17.69
C ILE A 192 -8.14 28.00 -18.96
N ARG A 193 -8.40 27.24 -20.03
CA ARG A 193 -7.70 27.34 -21.31
C ARG A 193 -7.94 28.69 -21.97
N HIS A 194 -9.19 29.17 -21.98
CA HIS A 194 -9.53 30.50 -22.55
C HIS A 194 -8.94 31.67 -21.75
N ALA A 195 -8.79 31.49 -20.43
CA ALA A 195 -8.14 32.48 -19.58
C ALA A 195 -6.60 32.54 -19.76
N ARG A 196 -6.02 31.58 -20.50
CA ARG A 196 -4.57 31.40 -20.65
C ARG A 196 -4.18 31.16 -22.10
N ASP A 197 -3.82 32.24 -22.78
CA ASP A 197 -3.29 32.11 -24.14
C ASP A 197 -2.03 31.27 -24.19
N GLY A 198 -2.07 30.20 -25.03
CA GLY A 198 -0.91 29.34 -25.31
C GLY A 198 -0.74 28.12 -24.43
N MET A 199 -1.62 27.85 -23.44
CA MET A 199 -1.59 26.60 -22.69
C MET A 199 -1.99 25.41 -23.57
N SER A 200 -1.15 24.40 -23.63
CA SER A 200 -1.44 23.12 -24.32
C SER A 200 -2.04 22.11 -23.32
N VAL A 201 -3.08 21.41 -23.76
CA VAL A 201 -3.70 20.33 -22.97
C VAL A 201 -3.63 19.04 -23.75
N VAL A 202 -3.11 17.97 -23.14
CA VAL A 202 -3.06 16.63 -23.73
C VAL A 202 -3.86 15.68 -22.84
N VAL A 203 -4.86 15.04 -23.41
CA VAL A 203 -5.82 14.19 -22.68
C VAL A 203 -5.79 12.79 -23.25
N ALA A 204 -5.64 11.76 -22.40
CA ALA A 204 -6.00 10.41 -22.80
C ALA A 204 -7.44 10.12 -22.35
N THR A 205 -8.27 9.59 -23.21
CA THR A 205 -9.63 9.16 -22.88
C THR A 205 -10.04 7.92 -23.67
N ALA A 206 -10.88 7.09 -23.05
CA ALA A 206 -11.59 6.01 -23.75
C ALA A 206 -13.01 6.46 -24.20
N TYR A 207 -13.45 7.65 -23.79
CA TYR A 207 -14.79 8.19 -24.10
C TYR A 207 -14.75 8.96 -25.41
N MET A 208 -15.35 8.41 -26.45
CA MET A 208 -15.40 9.06 -27.78
C MET A 208 -16.27 10.31 -27.79
N GLU A 209 -17.31 10.39 -26.94
CA GLU A 209 -18.16 11.55 -26.73
C GLU A 209 -17.35 12.76 -26.21
N GLU A 210 -16.38 12.53 -25.32
CA GLU A 210 -15.47 13.60 -24.87
C GLU A 210 -14.49 14.01 -25.96
N ALA A 211 -13.99 13.03 -26.73
CA ALA A 211 -13.04 13.28 -27.81
C ALA A 211 -13.60 14.20 -28.91
N ALA A 212 -14.91 14.18 -29.12
CA ALA A 212 -15.57 15.08 -30.08
C ALA A 212 -15.42 16.56 -29.71
N ARG A 213 -15.07 16.91 -28.47
CA ARG A 213 -14.87 18.31 -28.03
C ARG A 213 -13.43 18.81 -28.20
N PHE A 214 -12.48 17.93 -28.55
CA PHE A 214 -11.05 18.27 -28.61
C PHE A 214 -10.69 18.85 -29.97
N ASP A 215 -9.66 19.69 -29.98
CA ASP A 215 -9.21 20.37 -31.21
C ASP A 215 -8.49 19.42 -32.16
N TRP A 216 -7.78 18.41 -31.60
CA TRP A 216 -6.96 17.44 -32.35
C TRP A 216 -7.01 16.07 -31.70
N LEU A 217 -7.08 15.02 -32.49
CA LEU A 217 -7.15 13.63 -32.04
C LEU A 217 -5.97 12.82 -32.56
N VAL A 218 -5.53 11.88 -31.72
CA VAL A 218 -4.56 10.83 -32.06
C VAL A 218 -5.21 9.49 -31.70
N ALA A 219 -5.60 8.73 -32.71
CA ALA A 219 -6.15 7.39 -32.54
C ALA A 219 -5.05 6.37 -32.38
N MET A 220 -5.10 5.57 -31.31
CA MET A 220 -4.08 4.56 -30.98
C MET A 220 -4.69 3.18 -30.79
N ASP A 221 -3.96 2.17 -31.29
CA ASP A 221 -4.25 0.75 -31.04
C ASP A 221 -2.96 -0.06 -30.98
N ALA A 222 -2.90 -1.07 -30.10
CA ALA A 222 -1.79 -2.01 -29.97
C ALA A 222 -0.39 -1.34 -29.92
N GLY A 223 -0.27 -0.21 -29.25
CA GLY A 223 0.99 0.53 -29.15
C GLY A 223 1.40 1.34 -30.37
N ARG A 224 0.53 1.49 -31.35
CA ARG A 224 0.78 2.24 -32.59
C ARG A 224 -0.23 3.36 -32.78
N VAL A 225 0.16 4.41 -33.54
CA VAL A 225 -0.75 5.46 -33.99
C VAL A 225 -1.45 4.99 -35.27
N LEU A 226 -2.79 5.01 -35.24
CA LEU A 226 -3.61 4.66 -36.42
C LEU A 226 -3.86 5.86 -37.33
N ALA A 227 -4.23 6.99 -36.74
CA ALA A 227 -4.55 8.20 -37.45
C ALA A 227 -4.43 9.42 -36.54
N THR A 228 -4.20 10.61 -37.18
CA THR A 228 -4.22 11.91 -36.50
C THR A 228 -5.05 12.90 -37.33
N GLY A 229 -5.71 13.88 -36.70
CA GLY A 229 -6.48 14.90 -37.33
C GLY A 229 -7.48 15.56 -36.41
N THR A 230 -8.25 16.52 -36.93
CA THR A 230 -9.41 17.02 -36.16
C THR A 230 -10.51 15.95 -36.08
N PRO A 231 -11.49 16.05 -35.15
CA PRO A 231 -12.63 15.13 -35.12
C PRO A 231 -13.33 15.04 -36.51
N ASP A 232 -13.56 16.20 -37.16
CA ASP A 232 -14.22 16.26 -38.48
C ASP A 232 -13.37 15.58 -39.57
N ASP A 233 -12.04 15.72 -39.54
CA ASP A 233 -11.15 15.04 -40.49
C ASP A 233 -11.24 13.53 -40.36
N LEU A 234 -11.30 13.00 -39.11
CA LEU A 234 -11.41 11.55 -38.88
C LEU A 234 -12.77 11.02 -39.33
N LEU A 235 -13.85 11.74 -39.06
CA LEU A 235 -15.21 11.39 -39.54
C LEU A 235 -15.27 11.41 -41.07
N ALA A 236 -14.74 12.43 -41.71
CA ALA A 236 -14.71 12.55 -43.16
C ALA A 236 -13.88 11.46 -43.84
N ARG A 237 -12.72 11.12 -43.28
CA ARG A 237 -11.84 10.05 -43.81
C ARG A 237 -12.44 8.67 -43.74
N THR A 238 -13.24 8.40 -42.69
CA THR A 238 -13.87 7.08 -42.45
C THR A 238 -15.28 6.99 -43.00
N GLY A 239 -15.93 8.10 -43.31
CA GLY A 239 -17.33 8.15 -43.71
C GLY A 239 -18.30 7.74 -42.57
N ALA A 240 -17.83 7.81 -41.33
CA ALA A 240 -18.59 7.40 -40.18
C ALA A 240 -19.51 8.48 -39.61
N ALA A 241 -20.61 8.11 -38.96
CA ALA A 241 -21.57 9.03 -38.37
C ALA A 241 -21.11 9.60 -37.02
N ASN A 242 -20.29 8.86 -36.28
CA ASN A 242 -19.75 9.22 -34.97
C ASN A 242 -18.32 8.70 -34.79
N LEU A 243 -17.65 9.19 -33.75
CA LEU A 243 -16.25 8.81 -33.46
C LEU A 243 -16.07 7.35 -33.02
N ASP A 244 -17.06 6.69 -32.40
CA ASP A 244 -16.98 5.26 -32.08
C ASP A 244 -16.87 4.43 -33.37
N THR A 245 -17.76 4.68 -34.34
CA THR A 245 -17.73 4.00 -35.64
C THR A 245 -16.50 4.40 -36.46
N ALA A 246 -16.07 5.66 -36.38
CA ALA A 246 -14.84 6.13 -37.02
C ALA A 246 -13.61 5.39 -36.47
N PHE A 247 -13.51 5.24 -35.16
CA PHE A 247 -12.40 4.51 -34.52
C PHE A 247 -12.38 3.05 -34.97
N ILE A 248 -13.54 2.37 -34.98
CA ILE A 248 -13.65 0.99 -35.45
C ILE A 248 -13.22 0.87 -36.93
N ALA A 249 -13.59 1.83 -37.75
CA ALA A 249 -13.19 1.84 -39.16
C ALA A 249 -11.68 2.05 -39.38
N LEU A 250 -10.97 2.68 -38.45
CA LEU A 250 -9.52 2.86 -38.46
C LEU A 250 -8.75 1.62 -38.00
N LEU A 251 -9.39 0.66 -37.31
CA LEU A 251 -8.72 -0.57 -36.85
C LEU A 251 -8.28 -1.44 -38.03
N PRO A 252 -7.21 -2.25 -37.88
CA PRO A 252 -6.81 -3.26 -38.87
C PRO A 252 -7.96 -4.24 -39.18
N GLU A 253 -8.00 -4.76 -40.41
CA GLU A 253 -9.05 -5.67 -40.86
C GLU A 253 -9.22 -6.88 -39.93
N GLU A 254 -8.09 -7.43 -39.48
CA GLU A 254 -8.07 -8.60 -38.57
C GLU A 254 -8.87 -8.38 -37.28
N ARG A 255 -8.90 -7.13 -36.75
CA ARG A 255 -9.64 -6.75 -35.55
C ARG A 255 -11.07 -6.31 -35.83
N ARG A 256 -11.38 -5.94 -37.07
CA ARG A 256 -12.75 -5.62 -37.51
C ARG A 256 -13.59 -6.83 -37.90
N HIS A 257 -12.91 -7.98 -38.21
CA HIS A 257 -13.62 -9.20 -38.60
C HIS A 257 -14.59 -9.65 -37.52
N GLY A 258 -15.90 -9.71 -37.88
CA GLY A 258 -16.98 -10.15 -36.97
C GLY A 258 -17.65 -9.05 -36.18
N HIS A 259 -17.21 -7.79 -36.25
CA HIS A 259 -17.91 -6.67 -35.61
C HIS A 259 -19.26 -6.46 -36.31
N ARG A 260 -20.33 -6.44 -35.51
CA ARG A 260 -21.67 -6.04 -35.90
C ARG A 260 -22.20 -5.05 -34.89
N GLU A 261 -22.87 -4.04 -35.35
CA GLU A 261 -23.59 -3.12 -34.47
C GLU A 261 -24.60 -3.91 -33.64
N VAL A 262 -24.60 -3.67 -32.33
CA VAL A 262 -25.47 -4.39 -31.40
C VAL A 262 -26.88 -3.87 -31.54
N VAL A 263 -27.77 -4.72 -32.03
CA VAL A 263 -29.20 -4.45 -32.02
C VAL A 263 -29.87 -5.45 -31.09
N ILE A 264 -30.46 -4.96 -30.00
CA ILE A 264 -31.20 -5.81 -29.07
C ILE A 264 -32.64 -5.94 -29.56
N PRO A 265 -33.09 -7.17 -29.91
CA PRO A 265 -34.45 -7.37 -30.32
C PRO A 265 -35.43 -6.98 -29.20
N PRO A 266 -36.61 -6.39 -29.51
CA PRO A 266 -37.62 -6.11 -28.52
C PRO A 266 -38.05 -7.37 -27.80
N ARG A 267 -38.34 -7.26 -26.52
CA ARG A 267 -38.84 -8.38 -25.73
C ARG A 267 -40.20 -8.84 -26.26
N PRO A 268 -40.45 -10.17 -26.38
CA PRO A 268 -41.78 -10.68 -26.70
C PRO A 268 -42.81 -10.21 -25.66
N PRO A 269 -44.02 -9.84 -26.06
CA PRO A 269 -45.07 -9.47 -25.11
C PRO A 269 -45.56 -10.75 -24.40
N ASP A 270 -45.07 -11.02 -23.20
CA ASP A 270 -45.57 -12.12 -22.37
C ASP A 270 -46.86 -11.71 -21.64
N GLY A 271 -47.87 -12.55 -21.71
CA GLY A 271 -49.22 -12.30 -21.20
C GLY A 271 -49.39 -12.38 -19.67
N GLU A 272 -48.41 -12.78 -18.92
CA GLU A 272 -48.40 -12.80 -17.46
C GLU A 272 -47.15 -12.09 -16.90
N THR A 273 -47.39 -11.12 -16.02
CA THR A 273 -46.36 -10.33 -15.35
C THR A 273 -45.73 -11.12 -14.20
N ASP A 274 -44.87 -12.09 -14.53
CA ASP A 274 -44.08 -12.78 -13.52
C ASP A 274 -42.77 -12.00 -13.27
N PHE A 275 -42.62 -11.42 -12.04
CA PHE A 275 -41.46 -10.60 -11.69
C PHE A 275 -40.31 -11.48 -11.21
N ALA A 276 -39.10 -11.24 -11.77
CA ALA A 276 -37.88 -11.88 -11.31
C ALA A 276 -37.32 -11.18 -10.08
N ILE A 277 -37.35 -9.83 -10.06
CA ILE A 277 -36.85 -9.01 -8.97
C ILE A 277 -37.91 -7.99 -8.57
N GLU A 278 -38.19 -7.90 -7.27
CA GLU A 278 -39.03 -6.88 -6.68
C GLU A 278 -38.32 -6.23 -5.50
N ALA A 279 -38.28 -4.93 -5.49
CA ALA A 279 -37.76 -4.11 -4.41
C ALA A 279 -38.86 -3.17 -3.92
N GLU A 280 -39.19 -3.20 -2.65
CA GLU A 280 -40.24 -2.37 -2.03
C GLU A 280 -39.66 -1.62 -0.83
N GLY A 281 -39.54 -0.31 -0.96
CA GLY A 281 -39.07 0.58 0.12
C GLY A 281 -37.65 0.28 0.62
N LEU A 282 -36.78 -0.31 -0.22
CA LEU A 282 -35.43 -0.68 0.21
C LEU A 282 -34.66 0.50 0.75
N THR A 283 -34.16 0.34 1.99
CA THR A 283 -33.38 1.37 2.69
C THR A 283 -32.16 0.75 3.34
N MET A 284 -31.02 1.42 3.20
CA MET A 284 -29.77 1.03 3.85
C MET A 284 -29.12 2.19 4.58
N ARG A 285 -28.87 2.00 5.88
CA ARG A 285 -28.26 2.98 6.76
C ARG A 285 -26.95 2.45 7.34
N PHE A 286 -25.90 3.26 7.26
CA PHE A 286 -24.61 3.01 7.92
C PHE A 286 -24.40 4.09 9.01
N GLY A 287 -24.82 3.77 10.23
CA GLY A 287 -24.86 4.77 11.32
C GLY A 287 -25.80 5.93 10.99
N SER A 288 -25.28 7.16 10.91
CA SER A 288 -26.04 8.35 10.51
C SER A 288 -26.17 8.55 8.99
N PHE A 289 -25.44 7.79 8.18
CA PHE A 289 -25.45 7.91 6.73
C PHE A 289 -26.45 6.95 6.09
N THR A 290 -27.38 7.48 5.27
CA THR A 290 -28.33 6.70 4.48
C THR A 290 -27.77 6.54 3.07
N ALA A 291 -27.36 5.32 2.72
CA ALA A 291 -26.80 5.01 1.42
C ALA A 291 -27.86 4.71 0.34
N VAL A 292 -29.02 4.16 0.77
CA VAL A 292 -30.18 3.87 -0.07
C VAL A 292 -31.42 4.27 0.74
N ASP A 293 -32.31 5.04 0.15
CA ASP A 293 -33.47 5.64 0.82
C ASP A 293 -34.76 5.36 0.05
N ASN A 294 -35.56 4.44 0.55
CA ASN A 294 -36.90 4.10 0.06
C ASN A 294 -36.95 3.78 -1.46
N VAL A 295 -36.05 2.91 -1.93
CA VAL A 295 -35.96 2.51 -3.34
C VAL A 295 -36.96 1.41 -3.64
N SER A 296 -37.81 1.59 -4.69
CA SER A 296 -38.81 0.62 -5.12
C SER A 296 -38.76 0.47 -6.66
N PHE A 297 -38.69 -0.78 -7.12
CA PHE A 297 -38.79 -1.13 -8.56
C PHE A 297 -39.18 -2.61 -8.73
N ARG A 298 -39.67 -2.97 -9.92
CA ARG A 298 -40.02 -4.35 -10.29
C ARG A 298 -39.44 -4.67 -11.65
N ILE A 299 -38.82 -5.84 -11.80
CA ILE A 299 -38.17 -6.30 -13.03
C ILE A 299 -38.81 -7.61 -13.46
N PRO A 300 -39.51 -7.65 -14.60
CA PRO A 300 -40.04 -8.86 -15.18
C PRO A 300 -38.96 -9.84 -15.61
N LYS A 301 -39.30 -11.12 -15.77
CA LYS A 301 -38.38 -12.16 -16.26
C LYS A 301 -37.87 -11.82 -17.67
N GLY A 302 -36.59 -12.11 -17.92
CA GLY A 302 -35.97 -11.91 -19.23
C GLY A 302 -35.76 -10.43 -19.62
N GLU A 303 -35.96 -9.44 -18.74
CA GLU A 303 -35.69 -8.05 -19.00
C GLU A 303 -34.23 -7.72 -18.81
N ILE A 304 -33.66 -6.85 -19.65
CA ILE A 304 -32.39 -6.18 -19.43
C ILE A 304 -32.68 -4.83 -18.79
N PHE A 305 -32.44 -4.74 -17.50
CA PHE A 305 -32.72 -3.56 -16.69
C PHE A 305 -31.46 -2.79 -16.34
N GLY A 306 -31.39 -1.54 -16.77
CA GLY A 306 -30.25 -0.64 -16.51
C GLY A 306 -30.42 0.17 -15.21
N PHE A 307 -29.39 0.23 -14.39
CA PHE A 307 -29.39 1.02 -13.17
C PHE A 307 -28.31 2.11 -13.25
N LEU A 308 -28.73 3.32 -13.54
CA LEU A 308 -27.84 4.45 -13.80
C LEU A 308 -27.79 5.38 -12.61
N GLY A 309 -26.66 6.03 -12.41
CA GLY A 309 -26.51 7.04 -11.36
C GLY A 309 -25.06 7.43 -11.11
N SER A 310 -24.90 8.53 -10.41
CA SER A 310 -23.59 9.03 -9.97
C SER A 310 -22.86 8.02 -9.08
N ASN A 311 -21.53 8.12 -9.03
CA ASN A 311 -20.74 7.28 -8.12
C ASN A 311 -21.07 7.60 -6.66
N GLY A 312 -21.26 6.54 -5.87
CA GLY A 312 -21.66 6.66 -4.47
C GLY A 312 -23.16 6.93 -4.24
N CYS A 313 -24.02 6.95 -5.30
CA CYS A 313 -25.46 7.13 -5.13
C CYS A 313 -26.20 5.92 -4.56
N GLY A 314 -25.52 4.78 -4.34
CA GLY A 314 -26.11 3.59 -3.73
C GLY A 314 -26.32 2.38 -4.65
N LYS A 315 -25.92 2.42 -5.94
CA LYS A 315 -26.08 1.33 -6.92
C LYS A 315 -25.56 -0.02 -6.40
N THR A 316 -24.27 -0.11 -6.13
CA THR A 316 -23.62 -1.32 -5.60
C THR A 316 -24.23 -1.77 -4.27
N THR A 317 -24.67 -0.83 -3.42
CA THR A 317 -25.36 -1.14 -2.15
C THR A 317 -26.71 -1.80 -2.41
N THR A 318 -27.48 -1.27 -3.36
CA THR A 318 -28.77 -1.85 -3.78
C THR A 318 -28.55 -3.26 -4.34
N MET A 319 -27.56 -3.45 -5.23
CA MET A 319 -27.22 -4.77 -5.78
C MET A 319 -26.85 -5.78 -4.69
N LYS A 320 -26.07 -5.37 -3.68
CA LYS A 320 -25.73 -6.24 -2.54
C LYS A 320 -26.93 -6.61 -1.68
N MET A 321 -27.93 -5.72 -1.56
CA MET A 321 -29.18 -6.05 -0.88
C MET A 321 -29.99 -7.05 -1.70
N LEU A 322 -30.09 -6.90 -3.01
CA LEU A 322 -30.77 -7.85 -3.92
C LEU A 322 -30.13 -9.23 -3.95
N THR A 323 -28.81 -9.31 -3.82
CA THR A 323 -28.08 -10.60 -3.79
C THR A 323 -28.05 -11.24 -2.40
N GLY A 324 -28.62 -10.60 -1.38
CA GLY A 324 -28.54 -11.07 0.01
C GLY A 324 -27.14 -10.97 0.63
N LEU A 325 -26.17 -10.31 -0.02
CA LEU A 325 -24.85 -10.05 0.55
C LEU A 325 -24.88 -8.99 1.64
N LEU A 326 -25.89 -8.15 1.64
CA LEU A 326 -26.09 -7.09 2.63
C LEU A 326 -27.56 -7.06 3.05
N PRO A 327 -27.89 -7.26 4.34
CA PRO A 327 -29.27 -7.16 4.80
C PRO A 327 -29.77 -5.73 4.72
N ALA A 328 -30.97 -5.48 4.23
CA ALA A 328 -31.59 -4.17 4.20
C ALA A 328 -31.90 -3.68 5.63
N SER A 329 -31.75 -2.36 5.87
CA SER A 329 -32.12 -1.76 7.16
C SER A 329 -33.65 -1.59 7.29
N ALA A 330 -34.34 -1.41 6.16
CA ALA A 330 -35.82 -1.39 6.05
C ALA A 330 -36.24 -1.73 4.61
N GLY A 331 -37.49 -2.06 4.41
CA GLY A 331 -38.03 -2.51 3.12
C GLY A 331 -37.74 -3.99 2.85
N VAL A 332 -38.23 -4.48 1.72
CA VAL A 332 -38.15 -5.91 1.35
C VAL A 332 -37.67 -6.05 -0.09
N ALA A 333 -36.71 -6.96 -0.31
CA ALA A 333 -36.34 -7.45 -1.64
C ALA A 333 -36.90 -8.86 -1.83
N ARG A 334 -37.50 -9.13 -3.01
CA ARG A 334 -37.97 -10.47 -3.39
C ARG A 334 -37.34 -10.89 -4.71
N LEU A 335 -36.91 -12.14 -4.78
CA LEU A 335 -36.48 -12.80 -6.01
C LEU A 335 -37.45 -13.93 -6.32
N PHE A 336 -38.10 -13.89 -7.49
CA PHE A 336 -39.15 -14.80 -7.88
C PHE A 336 -40.29 -14.95 -6.83
N GLY A 337 -40.71 -13.82 -6.24
CA GLY A 337 -41.73 -13.76 -5.20
C GLY A 337 -41.28 -14.20 -3.80
N ARG A 338 -40.06 -14.70 -3.63
CA ARG A 338 -39.49 -15.07 -2.31
C ARG A 338 -38.65 -13.95 -1.75
N GLU A 339 -38.80 -13.66 -0.47
CA GLU A 339 -38.01 -12.69 0.23
C GLU A 339 -36.51 -13.13 0.27
N VAL A 340 -35.60 -12.20 0.04
CA VAL A 340 -34.16 -12.45 0.05
C VAL A 340 -33.68 -12.62 1.49
N ASP A 341 -33.42 -13.86 1.88
CA ASP A 341 -32.73 -14.18 3.15
C ASP A 341 -31.23 -14.41 2.87
N PRO A 342 -30.33 -13.69 3.57
CA PRO A 342 -28.89 -13.93 3.50
C PRO A 342 -28.46 -15.37 3.80
N ARG A 343 -29.30 -16.16 4.47
CA ARG A 343 -29.04 -17.57 4.83
C ARG A 343 -29.60 -18.58 3.82
N ASP A 344 -30.45 -18.14 2.91
CA ASP A 344 -31.03 -19.03 1.88
C ASP A 344 -30.05 -19.25 0.72
N ILE A 345 -29.42 -20.42 0.71
CA ILE A 345 -28.47 -20.83 -0.32
C ILE A 345 -29.16 -21.10 -1.66
N ASP A 346 -30.39 -21.58 -1.66
CA ASP A 346 -31.12 -21.95 -2.88
C ASP A 346 -31.51 -20.72 -3.71
N VAL A 347 -31.87 -19.61 -3.07
CA VAL A 347 -32.10 -18.33 -3.74
C VAL A 347 -30.80 -17.81 -4.34
N ARG A 348 -29.69 -17.93 -3.63
CA ARG A 348 -28.37 -17.49 -4.13
C ARG A 348 -27.86 -18.28 -5.33
N ARG A 349 -28.17 -19.58 -5.39
CA ARG A 349 -27.82 -20.43 -6.55
C ARG A 349 -28.51 -20.01 -7.84
N ARG A 350 -29.59 -19.22 -7.76
CA ARG A 350 -30.33 -18.70 -8.92
C ARG A 350 -29.81 -17.34 -9.39
N VAL A 351 -28.80 -16.77 -8.71
CA VAL A 351 -28.25 -15.45 -9.02
C VAL A 351 -26.78 -15.56 -9.39
N GLY A 352 -26.42 -15.11 -10.58
CA GLY A 352 -25.06 -14.84 -11.00
C GLY A 352 -24.69 -13.39 -10.65
N TYR A 353 -23.51 -13.17 -10.07
CA TYR A 353 -23.04 -11.83 -9.71
C TYR A 353 -21.64 -11.56 -10.29
N MET A 354 -21.51 -10.44 -10.97
CA MET A 354 -20.24 -9.93 -11.46
C MET A 354 -19.96 -8.56 -10.83
N SER A 355 -18.88 -8.47 -10.05
CA SER A 355 -18.46 -7.23 -9.38
C SER A 355 -17.68 -6.30 -10.31
N GLN A 356 -17.68 -5.00 -10.04
CA GLN A 356 -16.92 -3.99 -10.77
C GLN A 356 -15.42 -4.29 -10.84
N ALA A 357 -14.83 -4.71 -9.71
CA ALA A 357 -13.43 -5.13 -9.68
C ALA A 357 -13.31 -6.60 -10.10
N PHE A 358 -12.29 -6.92 -10.90
CA PHE A 358 -11.98 -8.32 -11.21
C PHE A 358 -11.73 -9.11 -9.93
N SER A 359 -12.61 -10.07 -9.62
CA SER A 359 -12.63 -10.78 -8.34
C SER A 359 -12.23 -12.26 -8.45
N LEU A 360 -11.76 -12.69 -9.63
CA LEU A 360 -11.29 -14.06 -9.84
C LEU A 360 -9.82 -14.21 -9.40
N TYR A 361 -9.43 -15.46 -9.16
CA TYR A 361 -8.08 -15.78 -8.70
C TYR A 361 -7.07 -15.65 -9.85
N SER A 362 -6.16 -14.69 -9.74
CA SER A 362 -5.13 -14.42 -10.76
C SER A 362 -4.05 -15.51 -10.85
N GLU A 363 -3.89 -16.30 -9.79
CA GLU A 363 -2.97 -17.43 -9.72
C GLU A 363 -3.52 -18.71 -10.39
N LEU A 364 -4.81 -18.75 -10.67
CA LEU A 364 -5.48 -19.88 -11.33
C LEU A 364 -5.69 -19.58 -12.81
N SER A 365 -5.52 -20.59 -13.68
CA SER A 365 -5.86 -20.46 -15.10
C SER A 365 -7.36 -20.23 -15.32
N VAL A 366 -7.76 -19.84 -16.54
CA VAL A 366 -9.16 -19.71 -16.94
C VAL A 366 -9.94 -21.00 -16.60
N ARG A 367 -9.42 -22.15 -17.00
CA ARG A 367 -10.02 -23.47 -16.70
C ARG A 367 -10.17 -23.71 -15.21
N GLN A 368 -9.12 -23.41 -14.42
CA GLN A 368 -9.13 -23.62 -12.96
C GLN A 368 -10.11 -22.68 -12.25
N ASN A 369 -10.25 -21.43 -12.71
CA ASN A 369 -11.26 -20.51 -12.17
C ASN A 369 -12.68 -21.03 -12.41
N LEU A 370 -12.98 -21.52 -13.62
CA LEU A 370 -14.29 -22.12 -13.96
C LEU A 370 -14.56 -23.39 -13.12
N ASP A 371 -13.59 -24.30 -13.00
CA ASP A 371 -13.72 -25.53 -12.19
C ASP A 371 -13.96 -25.21 -10.71
N LEU A 372 -13.18 -24.30 -10.15
CA LEU A 372 -13.33 -23.88 -8.75
C LEU A 372 -14.73 -23.34 -8.47
N HIS A 373 -15.24 -22.43 -9.31
CA HIS A 373 -16.54 -21.83 -9.07
C HIS A 373 -17.69 -22.83 -9.31
N ALA A 374 -17.56 -23.74 -10.29
CA ALA A 374 -18.51 -24.83 -10.47
C ALA A 374 -18.65 -25.70 -9.21
N ARG A 375 -17.52 -26.03 -8.58
CA ARG A 375 -17.49 -26.76 -7.30
C ARG A 375 -18.05 -25.94 -6.13
N LEU A 376 -17.74 -24.65 -6.05
CA LEU A 376 -18.27 -23.76 -5.00
C LEU A 376 -19.78 -23.62 -5.06
N PHE A 377 -20.38 -23.63 -6.26
CA PHE A 377 -21.84 -23.66 -6.44
C PHE A 377 -22.46 -25.05 -6.27
N GLY A 378 -21.65 -26.07 -5.98
CA GLY A 378 -22.10 -27.43 -5.68
C GLY A 378 -22.65 -28.16 -6.90
N MET A 379 -22.07 -27.92 -8.08
CA MET A 379 -22.40 -28.71 -9.30
C MET A 379 -21.91 -30.15 -9.18
N ASP A 380 -22.62 -31.06 -9.87
CA ASP A 380 -22.20 -32.44 -9.97
C ASP A 380 -20.82 -32.53 -10.65
N LEU A 381 -19.88 -33.24 -10.02
CA LEU A 381 -18.51 -33.35 -10.49
C LEU A 381 -18.39 -33.90 -11.90
N ASP A 382 -19.28 -34.84 -12.27
CA ASP A 382 -19.29 -35.45 -13.60
C ASP A 382 -19.80 -34.49 -14.68
N ALA A 383 -20.60 -33.49 -14.31
CA ALA A 383 -21.15 -32.50 -15.23
C ALA A 383 -20.19 -31.31 -15.46
N ILE A 384 -19.23 -31.05 -14.53
CA ILE A 384 -18.35 -29.89 -14.60
C ILE A 384 -17.53 -29.80 -15.89
N PRO A 385 -16.86 -30.87 -16.40
CA PRO A 385 -16.06 -30.76 -17.61
C PRO A 385 -16.88 -30.36 -18.86
N ALA A 386 -18.08 -30.92 -19.01
CA ALA A 386 -18.99 -30.59 -20.11
C ALA A 386 -19.45 -29.12 -20.01
N ARG A 387 -19.78 -28.66 -18.80
CA ARG A 387 -20.21 -27.27 -18.58
C ARG A 387 -19.08 -26.27 -18.81
N ILE A 388 -17.84 -26.60 -18.43
CA ILE A 388 -16.67 -25.74 -18.71
C ILE A 388 -16.45 -25.62 -20.22
N ALA A 389 -16.57 -26.73 -20.98
CA ALA A 389 -16.44 -26.70 -22.43
C ALA A 389 -17.53 -25.85 -23.10
N GLU A 390 -18.78 -25.97 -22.64
CA GLU A 390 -19.89 -25.12 -23.06
C GLU A 390 -19.61 -23.63 -22.80
N MET A 391 -19.17 -23.30 -21.57
CA MET A 391 -18.84 -21.93 -21.22
C MET A 391 -17.65 -21.39 -22.05
N ALA A 392 -16.63 -22.20 -22.28
CA ALA A 392 -15.50 -21.84 -23.13
C ALA A 392 -15.94 -21.47 -24.56
N GLY A 393 -16.75 -22.30 -25.18
CA GLY A 393 -17.27 -22.03 -26.52
C GLY A 393 -18.21 -20.84 -26.59
N ARG A 394 -19.14 -20.73 -25.64
CA ARG A 394 -20.14 -19.66 -25.62
C ARG A 394 -19.54 -18.27 -25.39
N PHE A 395 -18.50 -18.16 -24.54
CA PHE A 395 -17.86 -16.90 -24.18
C PHE A 395 -16.56 -16.66 -24.95
N GLY A 396 -16.18 -17.54 -25.90
CA GLY A 396 -14.96 -17.38 -26.72
C GLY A 396 -13.68 -17.42 -25.90
N LEU A 397 -13.58 -18.42 -24.99
CA LEU A 397 -12.43 -18.62 -24.10
C LEU A 397 -11.57 -19.82 -24.48
N GLU A 398 -11.90 -20.54 -25.57
CA GLU A 398 -11.31 -21.82 -25.96
C GLU A 398 -9.78 -21.72 -26.10
N ASP A 399 -9.28 -20.68 -26.76
CA ASP A 399 -7.87 -20.48 -27.04
C ASP A 399 -7.04 -20.04 -25.82
N VAL A 400 -7.70 -19.65 -24.71
CA VAL A 400 -7.05 -19.06 -23.55
C VAL A 400 -7.26 -19.86 -22.26
N MET A 401 -7.78 -21.08 -22.34
CA MET A 401 -8.17 -21.89 -21.17
C MET A 401 -7.06 -22.15 -20.17
N ASP A 402 -5.81 -22.22 -20.62
CA ASP A 402 -4.65 -22.49 -19.77
C ASP A 402 -3.87 -21.22 -19.39
N ALA A 403 -4.32 -20.05 -19.90
CA ALA A 403 -3.70 -18.76 -19.58
C ALA A 403 -4.13 -18.26 -18.18
N LEU A 404 -3.26 -17.48 -17.55
CA LEU A 404 -3.58 -16.77 -16.31
C LEU A 404 -4.39 -15.49 -16.63
N PRO A 405 -5.34 -15.08 -15.79
CA PRO A 405 -6.18 -13.90 -16.02
C PRO A 405 -5.40 -12.61 -16.27
N ASP A 406 -4.28 -12.41 -15.55
CA ASP A 406 -3.46 -11.19 -15.69
C ASP A 406 -2.72 -11.10 -17.04
N ALA A 407 -2.59 -12.20 -17.75
CA ALA A 407 -2.02 -12.22 -19.10
C ALA A 407 -3.06 -11.92 -20.21
N LEU A 408 -4.35 -11.86 -19.86
CA LEU A 408 -5.45 -11.69 -20.82
C LEU A 408 -5.80 -10.21 -21.03
N PRO A 409 -6.19 -9.80 -22.26
CA PRO A 409 -6.83 -8.52 -22.51
C PRO A 409 -8.08 -8.31 -21.64
N LEU A 410 -8.39 -7.06 -21.32
CA LEU A 410 -9.49 -6.73 -20.38
C LEU A 410 -10.84 -7.29 -20.86
N GLY A 411 -11.17 -7.19 -22.16
CA GLY A 411 -12.41 -7.73 -22.73
C GLY A 411 -12.54 -9.26 -22.53
N ILE A 412 -11.43 -10.00 -22.65
CA ILE A 412 -11.41 -11.45 -22.40
C ILE A 412 -11.58 -11.75 -20.90
N ARG A 413 -10.95 -10.94 -20.04
CA ARG A 413 -11.15 -11.06 -18.58
C ARG A 413 -12.60 -10.82 -18.18
N GLN A 414 -13.27 -9.85 -18.79
CA GLN A 414 -14.70 -9.59 -18.53
C GLN A 414 -15.58 -10.75 -19.01
N ARG A 415 -15.29 -11.33 -20.18
CA ARG A 415 -15.99 -12.55 -20.65
C ARG A 415 -15.76 -13.73 -19.70
N LEU A 416 -14.56 -13.90 -19.16
CA LEU A 416 -14.28 -14.92 -18.13
C LEU A 416 -15.09 -14.66 -16.85
N SER A 417 -15.16 -13.42 -16.38
CA SER A 417 -15.97 -13.07 -15.20
C SER A 417 -17.44 -13.37 -15.42
N LEU A 418 -17.95 -13.07 -16.61
CA LEU A 418 -19.33 -13.38 -17.00
C LEU A 418 -19.55 -14.91 -17.11
N ALA A 419 -18.61 -15.65 -17.70
CA ALA A 419 -18.68 -17.11 -17.79
C ALA A 419 -18.72 -17.77 -16.40
N VAL A 420 -17.92 -17.26 -15.45
CA VAL A 420 -17.94 -17.71 -14.06
C VAL A 420 -19.27 -17.38 -13.38
N ALA A 421 -19.81 -16.17 -13.60
CA ALA A 421 -21.13 -15.81 -13.08
C ALA A 421 -22.26 -16.67 -13.65
N MET A 422 -22.08 -17.25 -14.84
CA MET A 422 -23.03 -18.09 -15.55
C MET A 422 -22.80 -19.61 -15.40
N ILE A 423 -21.70 -20.04 -14.74
CA ILE A 423 -21.30 -21.47 -14.70
C ILE A 423 -22.38 -22.37 -14.11
N HIS A 424 -23.11 -21.88 -13.11
CA HIS A 424 -24.18 -22.61 -12.40
C HIS A 424 -25.58 -22.40 -12.98
N ALA A 425 -25.69 -21.81 -14.20
CA ALA A 425 -26.95 -21.55 -14.93
C ALA A 425 -27.97 -20.72 -14.09
N PRO A 426 -27.64 -19.52 -13.65
CA PRO A 426 -28.55 -18.68 -12.87
C PRO A 426 -29.71 -18.14 -13.73
N ASP A 427 -30.87 -17.90 -13.11
CA ASP A 427 -32.02 -17.26 -13.75
C ASP A 427 -31.91 -15.70 -13.75
N ILE A 428 -31.12 -15.15 -12.83
CA ILE A 428 -30.85 -13.71 -12.68
C ILE A 428 -29.36 -13.47 -12.75
N LEU A 429 -28.97 -12.44 -13.52
CA LEU A 429 -27.59 -11.99 -13.63
C LEU A 429 -27.50 -10.53 -13.20
N ILE A 430 -26.66 -10.26 -12.17
CA ILE A 430 -26.43 -8.93 -11.65
C ILE A 430 -24.99 -8.51 -11.99
N LEU A 431 -24.85 -7.44 -12.76
CA LEU A 431 -23.59 -6.96 -13.32
C LEU A 431 -23.29 -5.53 -12.84
N ASP A 432 -22.16 -5.35 -12.17
CA ASP A 432 -21.74 -4.03 -11.66
C ASP A 432 -20.65 -3.45 -12.56
N GLU A 433 -21.01 -2.51 -13.45
CA GLU A 433 -20.16 -1.83 -14.43
C GLU A 433 -19.30 -2.82 -15.27
N PRO A 434 -19.90 -3.80 -15.97
CA PRO A 434 -19.17 -4.94 -16.53
C PRO A 434 -18.24 -4.59 -17.69
N THR A 435 -18.43 -3.48 -18.37
CA THR A 435 -17.72 -3.08 -19.59
C THR A 435 -16.82 -1.86 -19.38
N SER A 436 -16.62 -1.44 -18.12
CA SER A 436 -15.74 -0.30 -17.81
C SER A 436 -14.31 -0.54 -18.31
N GLY A 437 -13.77 0.36 -19.13
CA GLY A 437 -12.43 0.27 -19.72
C GLY A 437 -12.28 -0.74 -20.88
N VAL A 438 -13.35 -1.38 -21.32
CA VAL A 438 -13.33 -2.33 -22.45
C VAL A 438 -13.38 -1.55 -23.78
N ASP A 439 -12.64 -2.06 -24.78
CA ASP A 439 -12.65 -1.47 -26.12
C ASP A 439 -14.03 -1.60 -26.80
N PRO A 440 -14.37 -0.70 -27.76
CA PRO A 440 -15.69 -0.70 -28.38
C PRO A 440 -16.09 -2.03 -29.03
N VAL A 441 -15.15 -2.73 -29.69
CA VAL A 441 -15.46 -4.02 -30.36
C VAL A 441 -15.74 -5.11 -29.33
N ALA A 442 -14.91 -5.19 -28.27
CA ALA A 442 -15.12 -6.20 -27.21
C ALA A 442 -16.37 -5.88 -26.36
N ARG A 443 -16.69 -4.58 -26.17
CA ARG A 443 -17.92 -4.10 -25.52
C ARG A 443 -19.16 -4.56 -26.29
N ASP A 444 -19.18 -4.30 -27.60
CA ASP A 444 -20.30 -4.71 -28.45
C ASP A 444 -20.48 -6.24 -28.45
N GLY A 445 -19.39 -6.98 -28.54
CA GLY A 445 -19.43 -8.45 -28.41
C GLY A 445 -19.94 -8.92 -27.03
N PHE A 446 -19.65 -8.19 -25.96
CA PHE A 446 -20.17 -8.47 -24.62
C PHE A 446 -21.67 -8.23 -24.54
N TRP A 447 -22.17 -7.09 -25.07
CA TRP A 447 -23.61 -6.80 -25.11
C TRP A 447 -24.38 -7.75 -26.00
N GLN A 448 -23.78 -8.25 -27.10
CA GLN A 448 -24.39 -9.31 -27.90
C GLN A 448 -24.61 -10.58 -27.06
N ILE A 449 -23.64 -10.96 -26.25
CA ILE A 449 -23.79 -12.11 -25.32
C ILE A 449 -24.92 -11.84 -24.31
N LEU A 450 -25.02 -10.65 -23.73
CA LEU A 450 -26.11 -10.29 -22.82
C LEU A 450 -27.48 -10.37 -23.51
N SER A 451 -27.56 -9.87 -24.74
CA SER A 451 -28.77 -9.98 -25.55
C SER A 451 -29.19 -11.45 -25.75
N ASP A 452 -28.25 -12.30 -26.08
CA ASP A 452 -28.50 -13.75 -26.26
C ASP A 452 -28.95 -14.43 -24.96
N LEU A 453 -28.32 -14.14 -23.85
CA LEU A 453 -28.68 -14.63 -22.52
C LEU A 453 -30.12 -14.23 -22.14
N SER A 454 -30.48 -12.97 -22.42
CA SER A 454 -31.82 -12.47 -22.08
C SER A 454 -32.89 -13.02 -23.06
N ARG A 455 -32.65 -12.98 -24.38
CA ARG A 455 -33.66 -13.27 -25.40
C ARG A 455 -33.80 -14.75 -25.74
N LYS A 456 -32.70 -15.54 -25.68
CA LYS A 456 -32.71 -16.95 -26.00
C LYS A 456 -32.87 -17.83 -24.76
N ASP A 457 -32.17 -17.46 -23.65
CA ASP A 457 -32.15 -18.28 -22.43
C ASP A 457 -33.14 -17.77 -21.36
N GLY A 458 -33.77 -16.59 -21.56
CA GLY A 458 -34.72 -16.01 -20.61
C GLY A 458 -34.11 -15.49 -19.31
N VAL A 459 -32.79 -15.28 -19.27
CA VAL A 459 -32.09 -14.76 -18.10
C VAL A 459 -32.45 -13.29 -17.87
N THR A 460 -32.87 -12.94 -16.66
CA THR A 460 -33.15 -11.57 -16.27
C THR A 460 -31.83 -10.88 -15.90
N ILE A 461 -31.55 -9.75 -16.53
CA ILE A 461 -30.26 -9.06 -16.36
C ILE A 461 -30.47 -7.72 -15.69
N PHE A 462 -29.79 -7.52 -14.56
CA PHE A 462 -29.67 -6.24 -13.86
C PHE A 462 -28.26 -5.72 -14.04
N VAL A 463 -28.09 -4.64 -14.81
CA VAL A 463 -26.79 -4.07 -15.11
C VAL A 463 -26.66 -2.66 -14.56
N SER A 464 -25.60 -2.35 -13.79
CA SER A 464 -25.24 -0.98 -13.50
C SER A 464 -24.27 -0.48 -14.56
N THR A 465 -24.47 0.72 -15.04
CA THR A 465 -23.55 1.41 -15.94
C THR A 465 -23.57 2.91 -15.70
N HIS A 466 -22.52 3.59 -16.11
CA HIS A 466 -22.45 5.04 -16.23
C HIS A 466 -22.29 5.48 -17.68
N PHE A 467 -22.28 4.53 -18.63
CA PHE A 467 -22.24 4.79 -20.07
C PHE A 467 -23.64 4.95 -20.61
N MET A 468 -23.91 6.10 -21.24
CA MET A 468 -25.25 6.40 -21.75
C MET A 468 -25.61 5.55 -22.98
N ASN A 469 -24.64 5.30 -23.86
CA ASN A 469 -24.79 4.40 -25.01
C ASN A 469 -25.12 2.95 -24.61
N GLU A 470 -24.64 2.45 -23.47
CA GLU A 470 -25.03 1.15 -22.93
C GLU A 470 -26.42 1.17 -22.30
N ALA A 471 -26.77 2.26 -21.64
CA ALA A 471 -28.08 2.43 -21.07
C ALA A 471 -29.18 2.45 -22.14
N GLU A 472 -28.89 2.96 -23.33
CA GLU A 472 -29.80 2.93 -24.49
C GLU A 472 -30.04 1.50 -25.01
N LEU A 473 -29.17 0.53 -24.71
CA LEU A 473 -29.36 -0.87 -25.04
C LEU A 473 -30.26 -1.62 -24.03
N CYS A 474 -30.61 -1.03 -22.89
CA CYS A 474 -31.47 -1.64 -21.90
C CYS A 474 -32.96 -1.49 -22.27
N ASP A 475 -33.78 -2.45 -21.91
CA ASP A 475 -35.24 -2.38 -22.09
C ASP A 475 -35.85 -1.25 -21.25
N ARG A 476 -35.46 -1.16 -20.00
CA ARG A 476 -35.80 -0.07 -19.09
C ARG A 476 -34.59 0.32 -18.26
N ILE A 477 -34.60 1.56 -17.81
CA ILE A 477 -33.55 2.11 -16.95
C ILE A 477 -34.17 2.82 -15.73
N SER A 478 -33.45 2.77 -14.62
CA SER A 478 -33.73 3.59 -13.45
C SER A 478 -32.57 4.56 -13.21
N LEU A 479 -32.90 5.84 -13.08
CA LEU A 479 -31.95 6.89 -12.73
C LEU A 479 -31.90 7.06 -11.20
N MET A 480 -30.71 6.90 -10.61
CA MET A 480 -30.51 6.98 -9.16
C MET A 480 -29.62 8.15 -8.77
N HIS A 481 -30.03 8.91 -7.75
CA HIS A 481 -29.22 9.98 -7.17
C HIS A 481 -29.39 10.03 -5.64
N ALA A 482 -28.30 10.25 -4.89
CA ALA A 482 -28.29 10.40 -3.44
C ALA A 482 -29.15 9.35 -2.67
N GLY A 483 -29.09 8.11 -3.10
CA GLY A 483 -29.83 6.99 -2.49
C GLY A 483 -31.26 6.81 -2.96
N LYS A 484 -31.78 7.67 -3.86
CA LYS A 484 -33.16 7.64 -4.34
C LYS A 484 -33.24 7.36 -5.84
N VAL A 485 -34.29 6.68 -6.29
CA VAL A 485 -34.64 6.56 -7.69
C VAL A 485 -35.42 7.80 -8.12
N LEU A 486 -34.92 8.52 -9.16
CA LEU A 486 -35.54 9.73 -9.68
C LEU A 486 -36.66 9.40 -10.67
N ILE A 487 -36.39 8.46 -11.60
CA ILE A 487 -37.31 7.96 -12.61
C ILE A 487 -36.93 6.54 -13.01
N SER A 488 -37.93 5.77 -13.46
CA SER A 488 -37.74 4.42 -14.01
C SER A 488 -38.66 4.25 -15.22
N ASP A 489 -38.08 4.21 -16.43
CA ASP A 489 -38.84 4.04 -17.68
C ASP A 489 -37.92 3.56 -18.83
N THR A 490 -38.46 3.40 -20.04
CA THR A 490 -37.65 3.11 -21.22
C THR A 490 -36.74 4.32 -21.56
N PRO A 491 -35.55 4.10 -22.15
CA PRO A 491 -34.66 5.19 -22.53
C PRO A 491 -35.33 6.26 -23.38
N ASP A 492 -36.15 5.87 -24.36
CA ASP A 492 -36.86 6.80 -25.25
C ASP A 492 -37.94 7.60 -24.51
N ALA A 493 -38.69 7.01 -23.60
CA ALA A 493 -39.66 7.70 -22.79
C ALA A 493 -39.00 8.75 -21.89
N ILE A 494 -37.85 8.47 -21.31
CA ILE A 494 -37.09 9.41 -20.48
C ILE A 494 -36.59 10.61 -21.31
N LYS A 495 -36.06 10.36 -22.51
CA LYS A 495 -35.67 11.43 -23.44
C LYS A 495 -36.89 12.32 -23.83
N THR A 496 -37.97 11.67 -24.20
CA THR A 496 -39.19 12.38 -24.66
C THR A 496 -39.84 13.20 -23.56
N THR A 497 -39.89 12.70 -22.34
CA THR A 497 -40.46 13.39 -21.16
C THR A 497 -39.72 14.69 -20.86
N ARG A 498 -38.45 14.76 -21.14
CA ARG A 498 -37.59 15.97 -20.92
C ARG A 498 -37.38 16.80 -22.18
N GLY A 499 -37.81 16.34 -23.35
CA GLY A 499 -37.55 16.98 -24.64
C GLY A 499 -36.03 17.05 -24.94
N ALA A 500 -35.26 16.12 -24.44
CA ALA A 500 -33.80 16.06 -24.60
C ALA A 500 -33.43 15.31 -25.89
N ALA A 501 -32.37 15.73 -26.57
CA ALA A 501 -31.87 15.04 -27.76
C ALA A 501 -31.11 13.75 -27.40
N THR A 502 -30.46 13.71 -26.26
CA THR A 502 -29.68 12.57 -25.79
C THR A 502 -30.12 12.10 -24.38
N LEU A 503 -29.86 10.85 -24.06
CA LEU A 503 -30.11 10.30 -22.71
C LEU A 503 -29.25 11.01 -21.64
N GLU A 504 -28.04 11.44 -22.01
CA GLU A 504 -27.15 12.20 -21.11
C GLU A 504 -27.76 13.56 -20.72
N GLU A 505 -28.28 14.30 -21.69
CA GLU A 505 -28.97 15.56 -21.43
C GLU A 505 -30.20 15.36 -20.52
N ALA A 506 -31.01 14.33 -20.80
CA ALA A 506 -32.15 14.00 -19.96
C ALA A 506 -31.75 13.69 -18.52
N PHE A 507 -30.69 12.87 -18.35
CA PHE A 507 -30.17 12.50 -17.03
C PHE A 507 -29.66 13.70 -16.24
N ILE A 508 -28.90 14.60 -16.91
CA ILE A 508 -28.41 15.84 -16.30
C ILE A 508 -29.58 16.70 -15.83
N ALA A 509 -30.62 16.87 -16.64
CA ALA A 509 -31.81 17.64 -16.29
C ALA A 509 -32.54 17.09 -15.05
N TYR A 510 -32.68 15.76 -14.93
CA TYR A 510 -33.22 15.13 -13.73
C TYR A 510 -32.34 15.33 -12.48
N LEU A 511 -31.01 15.31 -12.66
CA LEU A 511 -30.07 15.59 -11.57
C LEU A 511 -30.16 17.05 -11.09
N GLU A 512 -30.21 18.00 -12.01
CA GLU A 512 -30.30 19.45 -11.72
C GLU A 512 -31.58 19.75 -10.92
N ASP A 513 -32.72 19.19 -11.32
CA ASP A 513 -33.98 19.33 -10.58
C ASP A 513 -33.90 18.73 -9.18
N ALA A 514 -33.37 17.51 -9.04
CA ALA A 514 -33.21 16.84 -7.74
C ALA A 514 -32.27 17.59 -6.77
N ILE A 515 -31.22 18.22 -7.30
CA ILE A 515 -30.30 19.06 -6.51
C ILE A 515 -31.00 20.38 -6.12
N GLY A 516 -31.78 21.00 -7.04
CA GLY A 516 -32.55 22.20 -6.75
C GLY A 516 -33.61 22.04 -5.67
N GLU A 517 -34.32 20.90 -5.66
CA GLU A 517 -35.31 20.57 -4.61
C GLU A 517 -34.66 20.34 -3.23
N GLN A 518 -33.46 19.75 -3.16
CA GLN A 518 -32.75 19.58 -1.90
C GLN A 518 -32.25 20.90 -1.29
N GLN A 519 -31.98 21.92 -2.13
CA GLN A 519 -31.55 23.26 -1.69
C GLN A 519 -32.71 24.17 -1.27
N GLY A 520 -33.94 23.92 -1.74
CA GLY A 520 -35.13 24.65 -1.33
C GLY A 520 -35.60 24.44 0.10
N GLY A 521 -35.09 23.40 0.80
CA GLY A 521 -35.46 23.02 2.17
C GLY A 521 -34.45 23.39 3.28
N ALA A 522 -33.23 23.82 2.93
CA ALA A 522 -32.22 24.24 3.90
C ALA A 522 -31.66 25.59 3.44
N GLY A 523 -31.74 26.61 4.31
CA GLY A 523 -31.44 28.01 4.02
C GLY A 523 -30.20 28.23 3.17
N LYS A 524 -30.36 29.14 2.20
CA LYS A 524 -29.43 29.63 1.20
C LYS A 524 -27.95 29.34 1.43
N THR A 525 -27.44 28.23 0.88
CA THR A 525 -26.08 28.15 0.39
C THR A 525 -26.04 28.53 -1.09
N PRO A 526 -25.02 29.23 -1.59
CA PRO A 526 -25.00 29.72 -2.97
C PRO A 526 -25.11 28.56 -3.95
N SER A 527 -26.00 28.65 -4.91
CA SER A 527 -26.20 27.75 -6.05
C SER A 527 -24.86 27.52 -6.76
N GLU A 528 -24.47 26.28 -6.97
CA GLU A 528 -23.27 25.88 -7.73
C GLU A 528 -23.29 26.44 -9.18
N THR A 529 -24.46 26.73 -9.73
CA THR A 529 -24.65 27.32 -11.08
C THR A 529 -24.51 28.83 -11.12
N GLY A 530 -24.70 29.54 -10.01
CA GLY A 530 -24.53 31.01 -9.96
C GLY A 530 -23.09 31.48 -9.79
N ALA A 531 -22.24 30.63 -9.17
CA ALA A 531 -20.84 30.96 -8.91
C ALA A 531 -19.95 30.88 -10.18
N LEU A 532 -20.35 30.09 -11.19
CA LEU A 532 -19.57 29.93 -12.43
C LEU A 532 -19.73 31.10 -13.39
N ALA A 533 -20.81 31.91 -13.29
CA ALA A 533 -21.07 33.03 -14.20
C ALA A 533 -20.41 34.35 -13.75
N GLU A 534 -20.06 34.53 -12.47
CA GLU A 534 -19.40 35.74 -11.94
C GLU A 534 -17.90 35.59 -11.68
N ALA A 535 -17.31 34.39 -11.74
CA ALA A 535 -15.89 34.14 -11.47
C ALA A 535 -14.99 34.32 -12.71
N SER A 536 -15.39 35.11 -13.70
CA SER A 536 -14.56 35.42 -14.89
C SER A 536 -13.62 36.61 -14.64
N ALA A 537 -12.89 36.64 -13.53
CA ALA A 537 -11.73 37.50 -13.41
C ALA A 537 -10.50 36.72 -13.92
N PRO A 538 -9.76 37.25 -14.93
CA PRO A 538 -8.55 36.56 -15.40
C PRO A 538 -7.56 36.44 -14.27
N LEU A 539 -7.01 35.22 -14.09
CA LEU A 539 -5.90 34.99 -13.18
C LEU A 539 -4.75 35.94 -13.56
N PRO A 540 -4.29 36.84 -12.67
CA PRO A 540 -3.26 37.80 -13.02
C PRO A 540 -1.98 37.07 -13.38
N HIS A 541 -1.46 37.35 -14.59
CA HIS A 541 -0.16 36.86 -15.03
C HIS A 541 0.96 37.45 -14.18
N PRO A 542 1.69 36.70 -13.40
CA PRO A 542 3.07 37.07 -13.08
C PRO A 542 3.90 36.66 -14.32
N ALA A 543 4.57 37.64 -14.92
CA ALA A 543 5.59 37.35 -15.93
C ALA A 543 6.47 36.17 -15.45
N ALA A 544 6.61 35.17 -16.31
CA ALA A 544 7.42 33.98 -16.01
C ALA A 544 8.87 34.42 -15.78
N ALA A 545 9.19 34.85 -14.57
CA ALA A 545 10.56 35.00 -14.16
C ALA A 545 11.13 33.60 -14.20
N HIS A 546 12.08 33.35 -15.10
CA HIS A 546 12.86 32.13 -15.19
C HIS A 546 13.56 31.89 -13.84
N ARG A 547 12.87 31.27 -12.92
CA ARG A 547 13.37 30.97 -11.58
C ARG A 547 14.45 29.90 -11.73
N ARG A 548 15.70 30.28 -11.55
CA ARG A 548 16.80 29.30 -11.48
C ARG A 548 16.50 28.36 -10.30
N TRP A 549 16.14 27.12 -10.57
CA TRP A 549 15.90 26.10 -9.56
C TRP A 549 17.20 25.80 -8.84
N ARG A 550 17.21 26.05 -7.51
CA ARG A 550 18.37 25.70 -6.67
C ARG A 550 18.51 24.20 -6.59
N LEU A 551 19.76 23.70 -6.63
CA LEU A 551 20.07 22.26 -6.46
C LEU A 551 19.52 21.67 -5.17
N PHE A 552 19.36 22.48 -4.13
CA PHE A 552 18.76 22.11 -2.85
C PHE A 552 17.98 23.31 -2.28
N ASP A 553 16.73 23.06 -1.83
CA ASP A 553 15.88 24.07 -1.21
C ASP A 553 15.26 23.51 0.08
N PHE A 554 15.59 24.16 1.21
CA PHE A 554 15.05 23.79 2.50
C PHE A 554 13.52 23.87 2.58
N ARG A 555 12.87 24.75 1.82
CA ARG A 555 11.41 24.88 1.80
C ARG A 555 10.75 23.65 1.21
N ARG A 556 11.30 23.12 0.11
CA ARG A 556 10.80 21.89 -0.54
C ARG A 556 11.03 20.67 0.35
N MET A 557 12.22 20.56 0.95
CA MET A 557 12.51 19.52 1.93
C MET A 557 11.52 19.56 3.09
N PHE A 558 11.31 20.76 3.67
CA PHE A 558 10.41 20.92 4.82
C PHE A 558 8.92 20.69 4.46
N ALA A 559 8.52 20.88 3.20
CA ALA A 559 7.17 20.51 2.73
C ALA A 559 6.93 19.00 2.89
N TYR A 560 7.89 18.16 2.51
CA TYR A 560 7.81 16.70 2.74
C TYR A 560 7.82 16.37 4.24
N THR A 561 8.67 17.02 5.02
CA THR A 561 8.70 16.84 6.49
C THR A 561 7.34 17.13 7.12
N GLN A 562 6.74 18.27 6.78
CA GLN A 562 5.44 18.67 7.33
C GLN A 562 4.32 17.70 6.90
N ARG A 563 4.28 17.31 5.62
CA ARG A 563 3.31 16.36 5.13
C ARG A 563 3.42 15.01 5.86
N GLU A 564 4.63 14.47 5.95
CA GLU A 564 4.89 13.18 6.59
C GLU A 564 4.56 13.21 8.10
N ALA A 565 4.87 14.33 8.78
CA ALA A 565 4.52 14.52 10.18
C ALA A 565 3.00 14.59 10.40
N LEU A 566 2.25 15.26 9.49
CA LEU A 566 0.79 15.28 9.54
C LEU A 566 0.19 13.89 9.30
N GLU A 567 0.72 13.15 8.33
CA GLU A 567 0.29 11.79 8.04
C GLU A 567 0.52 10.87 9.24
N LEU A 568 1.70 10.92 9.83
CA LEU A 568 2.05 10.14 11.02
C LEU A 568 1.14 10.48 12.23
N ARG A 569 0.85 11.77 12.45
CA ARG A 569 -0.05 12.22 13.52
C ARG A 569 -1.49 11.75 13.33
N ARG A 570 -1.95 11.63 12.07
CA ARG A 570 -3.31 11.20 11.73
C ARG A 570 -3.46 9.70 11.57
N ASP A 571 -2.37 8.93 11.70
CA ASP A 571 -2.37 7.47 11.70
C ASP A 571 -2.11 6.94 13.12
N PRO A 572 -3.16 6.77 13.95
CA PRO A 572 -2.99 6.35 15.34
C PRO A 572 -2.42 4.93 15.45
N ILE A 573 -2.68 4.08 14.46
CA ILE A 573 -2.20 2.68 14.47
C ILE A 573 -0.68 2.65 14.37
N ARG A 574 -0.08 3.42 13.44
CA ARG A 574 1.38 3.50 13.31
C ARG A 574 2.02 4.14 14.52
N GLY A 575 1.44 5.24 15.04
CA GLY A 575 1.95 5.91 16.22
C GLY A 575 1.94 5.01 17.45
N THR A 576 0.83 4.30 17.69
CA THR A 576 0.71 3.37 18.83
C THR A 576 1.64 2.17 18.70
N LEU A 577 1.72 1.53 17.52
CA LEU A 577 2.65 0.42 17.30
C LEU A 577 4.11 0.84 17.45
N ALA A 578 4.47 2.04 16.98
CA ALA A 578 5.82 2.56 17.08
C ALA A 578 6.27 2.82 18.52
N THR A 579 5.37 3.29 19.39
CA THR A 579 5.69 3.64 20.79
C THR A 579 5.39 2.49 21.75
N LEU A 580 4.13 2.03 21.80
CA LEU A 580 3.71 0.95 22.71
C LEU A 580 4.35 -0.39 22.32
N GLY A 581 4.48 -0.69 21.02
CA GLY A 581 5.17 -1.89 20.55
C GLY A 581 6.63 -1.93 20.98
N THR A 582 7.31 -0.78 20.92
CA THR A 582 8.71 -0.66 21.40
C THR A 582 8.81 -0.97 22.89
N VAL A 583 7.90 -0.44 23.71
CA VAL A 583 7.85 -0.67 25.15
C VAL A 583 7.54 -2.14 25.47
N ILE A 584 6.55 -2.73 24.81
CA ILE A 584 6.22 -4.15 24.98
C ILE A 584 7.42 -5.05 24.65
N LEU A 585 8.09 -4.78 23.52
CA LEU A 585 9.29 -5.54 23.12
C LEU A 585 10.42 -5.38 24.13
N MET A 586 10.59 -4.19 24.71
CA MET A 586 11.56 -3.95 25.76
C MET A 586 11.29 -4.82 26.99
N PHE A 587 10.01 -4.94 27.41
CA PHE A 587 9.61 -5.83 28.50
C PHE A 587 9.88 -7.30 28.17
N VAL A 588 9.43 -7.74 26.98
CA VAL A 588 9.55 -9.15 26.57
C VAL A 588 11.02 -9.56 26.48
N ILE A 589 11.85 -8.73 25.84
CA ILE A 589 13.27 -9.07 25.67
C ILE A 589 14.05 -8.85 27.00
N GLY A 590 13.77 -7.76 27.73
CA GLY A 590 14.46 -7.43 28.97
C GLY A 590 14.28 -8.48 30.06
N TYR A 591 13.07 -8.97 30.27
CA TYR A 591 12.80 -10.05 31.23
C TYR A 591 12.95 -11.46 30.62
N GLY A 592 12.75 -11.60 29.30
CA GLY A 592 12.79 -12.89 28.63
C GLY A 592 14.20 -13.44 28.40
N VAL A 593 15.21 -12.57 28.26
CA VAL A 593 16.61 -12.97 28.10
C VAL A 593 17.27 -13.01 29.49
N ASN A 594 17.08 -14.09 30.21
CA ASN A 594 17.71 -14.35 31.49
C ASN A 594 18.95 -15.24 31.31
N MET A 595 20.13 -14.70 31.60
CA MET A 595 21.41 -15.41 31.62
C MET A 595 21.84 -15.74 33.05
N ASP A 596 21.03 -15.42 34.07
CA ASP A 596 21.31 -15.74 35.45
C ASP A 596 21.22 -17.25 35.65
N VAL A 597 22.31 -17.81 36.22
CA VAL A 597 22.40 -19.23 36.47
C VAL A 597 22.15 -19.46 37.98
N GLU A 598 20.87 -19.32 38.37
CA GLU A 598 20.40 -19.54 39.74
C GLU A 598 19.37 -20.70 39.77
N ASN A 599 19.10 -21.21 40.94
CA ASN A 599 18.15 -22.32 41.17
C ASN A 599 18.42 -23.57 40.32
N LEU A 600 19.68 -23.90 40.15
CA LEU A 600 20.11 -25.10 39.44
C LEU A 600 19.65 -26.33 40.20
N SER A 601 18.81 -27.14 39.56
CA SER A 601 18.37 -28.41 40.15
C SER A 601 19.54 -29.39 40.25
N PHE A 602 19.82 -29.88 41.45
CA PHE A 602 20.81 -30.93 41.64
C PHE A 602 20.28 -32.02 42.52
N ALA A 603 20.88 -33.21 42.43
CA ALA A 603 20.62 -34.32 43.34
C ALA A 603 21.92 -35.11 43.57
N VAL A 604 21.97 -35.83 44.65
CA VAL A 604 23.14 -36.60 45.06
C VAL A 604 22.85 -38.10 44.94
N LEU A 605 23.76 -38.82 44.32
CA LEU A 605 23.86 -40.29 44.38
C LEU A 605 24.91 -40.64 45.45
N ASP A 606 24.47 -40.68 46.70
CA ASP A 606 25.34 -41.02 47.83
C ASP A 606 25.40 -42.54 47.99
N ARG A 607 26.55 -43.10 47.71
CA ARG A 607 26.84 -44.58 47.88
C ARG A 607 27.66 -44.89 49.09
N ASP A 608 28.03 -43.89 49.91
CA ASP A 608 28.80 -44.04 51.14
C ASP A 608 27.91 -43.98 52.37
N ASP A 609 26.82 -43.20 52.33
CA ASP A 609 25.81 -43.00 53.38
C ASP A 609 26.41 -42.71 54.77
N THR A 610 27.44 -41.87 54.81
CA THR A 610 28.14 -41.50 56.04
C THR A 610 27.84 -40.04 56.43
N THR A 611 28.27 -39.64 57.63
CA THR A 611 28.14 -38.24 58.05
C THR A 611 28.99 -37.31 57.21
N LEU A 612 30.12 -37.75 56.66
CA LEU A 612 31.01 -36.96 55.82
C LEU A 612 30.42 -36.76 54.42
N SER A 613 29.76 -37.81 53.83
CA SER A 613 29.09 -37.67 52.51
C SER A 613 27.89 -36.73 52.58
N ARG A 614 27.09 -36.82 53.66
CA ARG A 614 25.96 -35.90 53.90
C ARG A 614 26.40 -34.47 54.13
N ASP A 615 27.50 -34.25 54.86
CA ASP A 615 28.06 -32.91 55.05
C ASP A 615 28.51 -32.29 53.74
N TYR A 616 29.11 -33.05 52.80
CA TYR A 616 29.45 -32.58 51.46
C TYR A 616 28.20 -32.21 50.67
N ALA A 617 27.15 -33.00 50.71
CA ALA A 617 25.88 -32.71 50.04
C ALA A 617 25.20 -31.44 50.59
N LEU A 618 25.19 -31.28 51.92
CA LEU A 618 24.64 -30.11 52.58
C LEU A 618 25.35 -28.82 52.21
N GLN A 619 26.63 -28.85 51.90
CA GLN A 619 27.38 -27.69 51.44
C GLN A 619 26.83 -27.13 50.09
N LEU A 620 26.37 -28.03 49.19
CA LEU A 620 25.73 -27.62 47.94
C LEU A 620 24.33 -27.11 48.20
N SER A 621 23.52 -27.76 49.06
CA SER A 621 22.16 -27.36 49.42
C SER A 621 22.10 -25.98 50.06
N GLY A 622 23.13 -25.59 50.80
CA GLY A 622 23.24 -24.28 51.45
C GLY A 622 23.57 -23.13 50.50
N SER A 623 23.78 -23.39 49.22
CA SER A 623 24.10 -22.36 48.21
C SER A 623 22.85 -21.79 47.58
N ARG A 624 22.85 -20.47 47.35
CA ARG A 624 21.78 -19.78 46.59
C ARG A 624 21.68 -20.22 45.13
N TYR A 625 22.73 -20.88 44.61
CA TYR A 625 22.79 -21.26 43.20
C TYR A 625 22.15 -22.61 42.92
N PHE A 626 21.98 -23.45 43.93
CA PHE A 626 21.51 -24.83 43.79
C PHE A 626 20.25 -25.10 44.58
N THR A 627 19.31 -25.83 43.93
CA THR A 627 18.09 -26.34 44.57
C THR A 627 18.16 -27.86 44.60
N GLU A 628 18.16 -28.43 45.82
CA GLU A 628 18.23 -29.86 45.99
C GLU A 628 16.92 -30.55 45.60
N LYS A 629 17.05 -31.61 44.85
CA LYS A 629 15.97 -32.51 44.45
C LYS A 629 16.11 -33.83 45.21
N PRO A 630 15.08 -34.70 45.28
CA PRO A 630 15.18 -35.99 45.95
C PRO A 630 16.42 -36.76 45.50
N PRO A 631 17.10 -37.51 46.43
CA PRO A 631 18.33 -38.21 46.14
C PRO A 631 18.16 -39.20 44.99
N ILE A 632 19.22 -39.42 44.23
CA ILE A 632 19.28 -40.36 43.11
C ILE A 632 19.44 -41.77 43.67
N THR A 633 18.66 -42.73 43.18
CA THR A 633 18.67 -44.11 43.65
C THR A 633 19.74 -44.97 42.97
N ASP A 634 19.93 -44.78 41.68
CA ASP A 634 20.89 -45.54 40.87
C ASP A 634 21.26 -44.76 39.59
N TYR A 635 22.18 -45.31 38.78
CA TYR A 635 22.61 -44.66 37.52
C TYR A 635 21.52 -44.61 36.47
N ALA A 636 20.53 -45.48 36.46
CA ALA A 636 19.43 -45.46 35.55
C ALA A 636 18.50 -44.27 35.87
N ASP A 637 18.29 -44.00 37.16
CA ASP A 637 17.56 -42.84 37.66
C ASP A 637 18.33 -41.55 37.34
N LEU A 638 19.65 -41.54 37.56
CA LEU A 638 20.51 -40.41 37.20
C LEU A 638 20.38 -40.05 35.72
N ASP A 639 20.59 -41.04 34.84
CA ASP A 639 20.54 -40.82 33.39
C ASP A 639 19.14 -40.37 32.91
N ARG A 640 18.08 -40.99 33.43
CA ARG A 640 16.69 -40.62 33.13
C ARG A 640 16.39 -39.19 33.53
N ARG A 641 16.73 -38.78 34.74
CA ARG A 641 16.42 -37.43 35.29
C ARG A 641 17.28 -36.35 34.62
N MET A 642 18.53 -36.63 34.29
CA MET A 642 19.34 -35.72 33.50
C MET A 642 18.84 -35.61 32.07
N ARG A 643 18.49 -36.73 31.43
CA ARG A 643 17.93 -36.73 30.06
C ARG A 643 16.60 -35.99 29.95
N ASN A 644 15.77 -36.06 30.97
CA ASN A 644 14.49 -35.32 31.05
C ASN A 644 14.65 -33.87 31.48
N GLY A 645 15.87 -33.37 31.74
CA GLY A 645 16.14 -32.01 32.19
C GLY A 645 15.67 -31.71 33.62
N GLU A 646 15.36 -32.72 34.41
CA GLU A 646 14.97 -32.55 35.82
C GLU A 646 16.16 -32.08 36.67
N LEU A 647 17.37 -32.56 36.31
CA LEU A 647 18.63 -32.23 36.99
C LEU A 647 19.57 -31.50 36.02
N SER A 648 20.17 -30.42 36.51
CA SER A 648 21.27 -29.70 35.83
C SER A 648 22.64 -30.21 36.31
N LEU A 649 22.68 -30.82 37.49
CA LEU A 649 23.87 -31.36 38.14
C LEU A 649 23.49 -32.63 38.91
N ALA A 650 24.29 -33.67 38.78
CA ALA A 650 24.25 -34.78 39.71
C ALA A 650 25.63 -35.00 40.34
N ILE A 651 25.67 -35.16 41.65
CA ILE A 651 26.89 -35.45 42.41
C ILE A 651 26.88 -36.92 42.77
N GLU A 652 27.93 -37.63 42.42
CA GLU A 652 28.15 -39.02 42.79
C GLU A 652 29.22 -39.13 43.85
N ILE A 653 28.88 -39.64 45.01
CA ILE A 653 29.80 -39.93 46.09
C ILE A 653 30.07 -41.46 46.12
N PRO A 654 31.32 -41.88 45.87
CA PRO A 654 31.64 -43.29 45.76
C PRO A 654 31.56 -44.03 47.09
N PRO A 655 31.35 -45.36 47.07
CA PRO A 655 31.33 -46.15 48.29
C PRO A 655 32.72 -46.17 48.96
N GLY A 656 32.78 -46.09 50.30
CA GLY A 656 34.01 -45.96 51.06
C GLY A 656 34.67 -44.59 51.05
N PHE A 657 33.98 -43.55 50.64
CA PHE A 657 34.44 -42.16 50.59
C PHE A 657 35.05 -41.71 51.95
N ALA A 658 34.28 -41.80 53.03
CA ALA A 658 34.74 -41.38 54.35
C ALA A 658 35.93 -42.19 54.84
N ARG A 659 35.90 -43.52 54.62
CA ARG A 659 36.98 -44.44 55.04
C ARG A 659 38.28 -44.12 54.30
N ASP A 660 38.24 -43.93 52.99
CA ASP A 660 39.45 -43.76 52.21
C ASP A 660 39.97 -42.28 52.34
N ALA A 661 39.11 -41.31 52.53
CA ALA A 661 39.50 -39.94 52.93
C ALA A 661 40.23 -39.94 54.29
N ALA A 662 39.70 -40.70 55.30
CA ALA A 662 40.34 -40.78 56.61
C ALA A 662 41.72 -41.49 56.56
N ARG A 663 41.97 -42.35 55.55
CA ARG A 663 43.26 -43.00 55.28
C ARG A 663 44.25 -42.23 54.46
N GLY A 664 43.88 -40.97 54.06
CA GLY A 664 44.71 -40.13 53.20
C GLY A 664 44.82 -40.62 51.75
N ARG A 665 43.88 -41.47 51.30
CA ARG A 665 43.83 -41.92 49.90
C ARG A 665 43.11 -40.89 49.04
N THR A 666 43.51 -40.80 47.77
CA THR A 666 42.79 -40.02 46.81
C THR A 666 41.42 -40.60 46.52
N VAL A 667 40.37 -39.78 46.63
CA VAL A 667 38.99 -40.16 46.32
C VAL A 667 38.47 -39.24 45.29
N GLU A 668 37.80 -39.72 44.24
CA GLU A 668 37.18 -38.96 43.18
C GLU A 668 35.66 -38.86 43.45
N ILE A 669 35.16 -37.64 43.53
CA ILE A 669 33.73 -37.33 43.56
C ILE A 669 33.29 -37.02 42.10
N GLY A 670 32.29 -37.75 41.61
CA GLY A 670 31.76 -37.52 40.27
C GLY A 670 30.82 -36.32 40.25
N ALA A 671 31.01 -35.43 39.32
CA ALA A 671 30.05 -34.34 39.01
C ALA A 671 29.57 -34.48 37.56
N TRP A 672 28.32 -34.88 37.40
CA TRP A 672 27.65 -35.05 36.12
C TRP A 672 26.89 -33.78 35.79
N ILE A 673 27.30 -33.07 34.73
CA ILE A 673 26.74 -31.76 34.36
C ILE A 673 26.00 -31.89 33.03
N ASP A 674 24.81 -31.33 32.94
CA ASP A 674 24.09 -31.24 31.69
C ASP A 674 24.83 -30.33 30.70
N GLY A 675 25.43 -30.91 29.67
CA GLY A 675 26.21 -30.23 28.64
C GLY A 675 25.40 -29.72 27.46
N ALA A 676 24.08 -29.85 27.44
CA ALA A 676 23.23 -29.45 26.32
C ALA A 676 23.29 -27.91 26.07
N MET A 677 23.56 -27.16 27.13
CA MET A 677 23.79 -25.69 27.06
C MET A 677 25.22 -25.36 27.52
N PRO A 678 26.19 -25.21 26.59
CA PRO A 678 27.62 -25.13 26.94
C PRO A 678 27.96 -24.01 27.93
N THR A 679 27.43 -22.81 27.77
CA THR A 679 27.67 -21.65 28.66
C THR A 679 27.15 -21.91 30.07
N ARG A 680 25.98 -22.56 30.20
CA ARG A 680 25.40 -22.94 31.48
C ARG A 680 26.22 -24.05 32.16
N ALA A 681 26.66 -25.02 31.37
CA ALA A 681 27.49 -26.11 31.83
C ALA A 681 28.83 -25.61 32.41
N GLU A 682 29.50 -24.67 31.75
CA GLU A 682 30.73 -24.03 32.24
C GLU A 682 30.52 -23.28 33.55
N THR A 683 29.40 -22.57 33.70
CA THR A 683 29.06 -21.85 34.93
C THR A 683 28.82 -22.83 36.06
N VAL A 684 28.06 -23.94 35.82
CA VAL A 684 27.81 -25.00 36.79
C VAL A 684 29.14 -25.64 37.22
N ARG A 685 30.04 -25.94 36.27
CA ARG A 685 31.38 -26.44 36.55
C ARG A 685 32.15 -25.50 37.48
N GLY A 686 32.17 -24.21 37.21
CA GLY A 686 32.83 -23.19 38.01
C GLY A 686 32.28 -23.17 39.45
N TYR A 687 30.94 -23.21 39.61
CA TYR A 687 30.29 -23.23 40.93
C TYR A 687 30.66 -24.49 41.73
N VAL A 688 30.57 -25.67 41.12
CA VAL A 688 30.90 -26.94 41.77
C VAL A 688 32.35 -26.98 42.21
N GLN A 689 33.30 -26.58 41.37
CA GLN A 689 34.71 -26.48 41.67
C GLN A 689 34.99 -25.52 42.84
N GLY A 690 34.35 -24.31 42.81
CA GLY A 690 34.49 -23.33 43.87
C GLY A 690 33.98 -23.82 45.24
N MET A 691 32.83 -24.48 45.22
CA MET A 691 32.24 -25.02 46.45
C MET A 691 33.05 -26.20 46.97
N HIS A 692 33.53 -27.07 46.08
CA HIS A 692 34.44 -28.17 46.48
C HIS A 692 35.72 -27.65 47.14
N ALA A 693 36.37 -26.65 46.57
CA ALA A 693 37.55 -26.03 47.12
C ALA A 693 37.27 -25.38 48.50
N THR A 694 36.09 -24.74 48.66
CA THR A 694 35.68 -24.14 49.93
C THR A 694 35.47 -25.25 50.99
N TRP A 695 34.76 -26.35 50.65
CA TRP A 695 34.57 -27.48 51.55
C TRP A 695 35.90 -28.12 51.97
N LEU A 696 36.81 -28.37 51.04
CA LEU A 696 38.15 -28.88 51.35
C LEU A 696 38.91 -27.97 52.31
N THR A 697 38.85 -26.66 52.10
CA THR A 697 39.50 -25.66 52.98
C THR A 697 38.90 -25.71 54.37
N GLN A 698 37.59 -25.79 54.49
CA GLN A 698 36.88 -25.87 55.75
C GLN A 698 37.24 -27.17 56.51
N LYS A 699 37.21 -28.32 55.84
CA LYS A 699 37.59 -29.60 56.45
C LYS A 699 39.07 -29.69 56.86
N SER A 700 39.93 -29.14 56.05
CA SER A 700 41.36 -29.03 56.40
C SER A 700 41.54 -28.21 57.67
N ARG A 701 40.82 -27.09 57.87
CA ARG A 701 40.87 -26.30 59.11
C ARG A 701 40.31 -27.04 60.31
N GLU A 702 39.20 -27.79 60.10
CA GLU A 702 38.62 -28.60 61.18
C GLU A 702 39.58 -29.69 61.68
N ILE A 703 40.33 -30.33 60.76
CA ILE A 703 41.27 -31.46 61.11
C ILE A 703 42.62 -30.96 61.61
N TYR A 704 43.22 -29.98 61.00
CA TYR A 704 44.57 -29.53 61.21
C TYR A 704 44.71 -28.20 61.95
N GLY A 705 43.55 -27.57 62.31
CA GLY A 705 43.46 -26.25 62.95
C GLY A 705 43.94 -25.13 62.02
N ASP A 706 44.17 -23.95 62.60
CA ASP A 706 44.60 -22.73 61.84
C ASP A 706 45.99 -22.85 61.18
N ARG A 707 46.72 -23.93 61.44
CA ARG A 707 48.05 -24.27 60.81
C ARG A 707 47.89 -24.98 59.46
N ALA A 708 46.63 -25.35 59.06
CA ALA A 708 46.39 -25.92 57.74
C ALA A 708 46.54 -24.82 56.65
N THR A 709 47.71 -24.68 56.14
CA THR A 709 47.99 -23.83 54.98
C THR A 709 47.59 -24.55 53.70
N VAL A 710 46.40 -24.31 53.21
CA VAL A 710 46.00 -24.76 51.87
C VAL A 710 46.44 -23.64 50.90
N GLY A 711 47.79 -23.63 50.61
CA GLY A 711 48.40 -22.67 49.66
C GLY A 711 48.67 -21.28 50.23
N GLU A 712 49.83 -20.66 49.96
CA GLU A 712 50.20 -19.33 50.37
C GLU A 712 49.46 -18.20 49.61
N PHE A 713 48.70 -18.55 48.59
CA PHE A 713 47.99 -17.58 47.70
C PHE A 713 46.48 -17.82 47.70
N GLN A 714 45.72 -16.79 48.04
CA GLN A 714 44.28 -16.77 47.91
C GLN A 714 43.90 -15.92 46.70
N LEU A 715 43.11 -16.48 45.73
CA LEU A 715 42.51 -15.74 44.64
C LEU A 715 41.24 -15.07 45.13
N ALA A 716 41.25 -13.76 45.34
CA ALA A 716 40.10 -12.95 45.67
C ALA A 716 39.44 -12.42 44.37
N LEU A 717 38.35 -13.08 43.93
CA LEU A 717 37.57 -12.61 42.78
C LEU A 717 36.76 -11.39 43.12
N ARG A 718 36.92 -10.32 42.33
CA ARG A 718 36.14 -9.08 42.45
C ARG A 718 35.54 -8.71 41.12
N TYR A 719 34.22 -8.78 41.01
CA TYR A 719 33.51 -8.31 39.84
C TYR A 719 33.36 -6.77 39.90
N ARG A 720 33.74 -6.11 38.80
CA ARG A 720 33.53 -4.65 38.62
C ARG A 720 32.34 -4.43 37.70
N TYR A 721 31.64 -3.29 37.85
CA TYR A 721 30.55 -2.81 36.99
C TYR A 721 29.20 -3.56 37.09
N ASN A 722 29.17 -4.78 37.47
CA ASN A 722 27.99 -5.60 37.77
C ASN A 722 28.39 -6.61 38.85
N PRO A 723 28.55 -6.17 40.12
CA PRO A 723 29.05 -7.05 41.21
C PRO A 723 28.21 -8.27 41.48
N ASP A 724 26.89 -8.16 41.28
CA ASP A 724 25.92 -9.24 41.49
C ASP A 724 25.72 -10.10 40.24
N VAL A 725 26.43 -9.79 39.13
CA VAL A 725 26.38 -10.50 37.83
C VAL A 725 24.92 -10.64 37.31
N GLN A 726 24.10 -9.62 37.51
CA GLN A 726 22.69 -9.64 37.12
C GLN A 726 22.54 -9.49 35.61
N SER A 727 21.74 -10.35 34.97
CA SER A 727 21.45 -10.31 33.53
C SER A 727 20.78 -9.03 33.09
N LEU A 728 19.85 -8.47 33.87
CA LEU A 728 19.14 -7.23 33.56
C LEU A 728 20.10 -6.05 33.35
N VAL A 729 21.13 -5.91 34.21
CA VAL A 729 22.12 -4.83 34.12
C VAL A 729 22.95 -4.91 32.82
N ALA A 730 23.19 -6.12 32.33
CA ALA A 730 23.96 -6.36 31.10
C ALA A 730 23.12 -6.27 29.84
N MET A 731 21.87 -6.78 29.88
CA MET A 731 21.03 -6.97 28.70
C MET A 731 20.16 -5.76 28.38
N VAL A 732 19.58 -5.08 29.39
CA VAL A 732 18.69 -3.93 29.16
C VAL A 732 19.40 -2.81 28.36
N PRO A 733 20.64 -2.38 28.67
CA PRO A 733 21.36 -1.41 27.85
C PRO A 733 21.67 -1.90 26.43
N ALA A 734 21.73 -3.20 26.17
CA ALA A 734 21.97 -3.80 24.87
C ALA A 734 20.69 -3.92 24.01
N VAL A 735 19.52 -4.04 24.65
CA VAL A 735 18.21 -4.10 23.98
C VAL A 735 17.82 -2.74 23.40
N ILE A 736 18.22 -1.63 24.03
CA ILE A 736 17.95 -0.26 23.51
C ILE A 736 18.47 -0.10 22.06
N PRO A 737 19.76 -0.38 21.75
CA PRO A 737 20.25 -0.37 20.37
C PRO A 737 19.47 -1.25 19.40
N LEU A 738 19.10 -2.45 19.86
CA LEU A 738 18.37 -3.43 19.05
C LEU A 738 16.99 -2.93 18.61
N LEU A 739 16.22 -2.35 19.53
CA LEU A 739 14.91 -1.81 19.23
C LEU A 739 14.99 -0.52 18.40
N LEU A 740 16.00 0.30 18.64
CA LEU A 740 16.23 1.54 17.88
C LEU A 740 16.76 1.31 16.46
N ILE A 741 17.35 0.15 16.13
CA ILE A 741 17.66 -0.14 14.72
C ILE A 741 16.45 -0.67 13.98
N MET A 742 15.67 -1.55 14.57
CA MET A 742 14.58 -2.26 13.90
C MET A 742 13.39 -1.32 13.60
N ILE A 743 12.84 -0.66 14.62
CA ILE A 743 11.56 0.06 14.50
C ILE A 743 11.69 1.34 13.66
N PRO A 744 12.66 2.25 13.89
CA PRO A 744 12.80 3.42 13.05
C PRO A 744 13.14 3.10 11.59
N ALA A 745 13.98 2.08 11.33
CA ALA A 745 14.29 1.64 9.97
C ALA A 745 13.04 1.10 9.25
N MET A 746 12.23 0.27 9.94
CA MET A 746 10.99 -0.28 9.40
C MET A 746 9.96 0.81 9.07
N LEU A 747 9.78 1.79 9.93
CA LEU A 747 8.85 2.89 9.70
C LEU A 747 9.30 3.76 8.53
N THR A 748 10.60 4.03 8.43
CA THR A 748 11.16 4.86 7.37
C THR A 748 11.09 4.16 6.00
N VAL A 749 11.36 2.85 5.92
CA VAL A 749 11.20 2.10 4.66
C VAL A 749 9.74 2.12 4.20
N LEU A 750 8.78 1.93 5.13
CA LEU A 750 7.35 1.98 4.82
C LEU A 750 6.90 3.33 4.28
N SER A 751 7.47 4.45 4.75
CA SER A 751 7.10 5.79 4.30
C SER A 751 7.33 5.99 2.79
N VAL A 752 8.38 5.39 2.24
CA VAL A 752 8.72 5.48 0.81
C VAL A 752 8.01 4.40 0.00
N VAL A 753 8.02 3.15 0.51
CA VAL A 753 7.43 2.01 -0.22
C VAL A 753 5.92 2.16 -0.38
N ARG A 754 5.24 2.73 0.61
CA ARG A 754 3.81 3.04 0.50
C ARG A 754 3.50 3.99 -0.65
N GLU A 755 4.32 5.02 -0.90
CA GLU A 755 4.12 5.90 -2.06
C GLU A 755 4.34 5.17 -3.39
N LYS A 756 5.30 4.22 -3.43
CA LYS A 756 5.50 3.38 -4.62
C LYS A 756 4.29 2.49 -4.88
N GLU A 757 3.75 1.86 -3.85
CA GLU A 757 2.62 0.92 -3.95
C GLU A 757 1.30 1.63 -4.28
N LEU A 758 1.04 2.80 -3.67
CA LEU A 758 -0.14 3.62 -3.95
C LEU A 758 -0.03 4.42 -5.25
N GLY A 759 1.15 4.49 -5.88
CA GLY A 759 1.40 5.24 -7.10
C GLY A 759 1.66 6.74 -6.89
N SER A 760 1.52 7.28 -5.68
CA SER A 760 1.77 8.71 -5.38
C SER A 760 3.24 9.13 -5.51
N ILE A 761 4.16 8.17 -5.66
CA ILE A 761 5.58 8.43 -5.99
C ILE A 761 5.73 9.21 -7.30
N ILE A 762 4.74 9.20 -8.18
CA ILE A 762 4.73 9.96 -9.42
C ILE A 762 4.86 11.47 -9.15
N ASN A 763 4.34 11.96 -8.03
CA ASN A 763 4.48 13.36 -7.62
C ASN A 763 5.96 13.74 -7.44
N PHE A 764 6.79 12.81 -6.95
CA PHE A 764 8.23 13.03 -6.86
C PHE A 764 8.90 13.08 -8.26
N TYR A 765 8.39 12.32 -9.23
CA TYR A 765 8.98 12.28 -10.58
C TYR A 765 8.74 13.56 -11.38
N VAL A 766 7.53 14.13 -11.29
CA VAL A 766 7.10 15.30 -12.07
C VAL A 766 7.34 16.65 -11.39
N THR A 767 7.72 16.66 -10.09
CA THR A 767 7.98 17.91 -9.35
C THR A 767 9.48 18.27 -9.32
N PRO A 768 9.85 19.55 -9.10
CA PRO A 768 11.24 20.00 -9.09
C PRO A 768 12.04 19.55 -7.85
N VAL A 769 11.54 18.60 -7.07
CA VAL A 769 12.17 18.11 -5.85
C VAL A 769 13.37 17.21 -6.17
N THR A 770 14.48 17.44 -5.49
CA THR A 770 15.68 16.61 -5.62
C THR A 770 15.57 15.33 -4.77
N ARG A 771 16.39 14.32 -5.10
CA ARG A 771 16.43 13.04 -4.36
C ARG A 771 16.76 13.24 -2.88
N LEU A 772 17.72 14.15 -2.58
CA LEU A 772 18.12 14.43 -1.19
C LEU A 772 17.04 15.18 -0.42
N GLU A 773 16.35 16.16 -1.04
CA GLU A 773 15.23 16.86 -0.40
C GLU A 773 14.10 15.89 -0.03
N PHE A 774 13.77 14.97 -0.94
CA PHE A 774 12.76 13.95 -0.70
C PHE A 774 13.15 13.01 0.44
N LEU A 775 14.37 12.44 0.40
CA LEU A 775 14.85 11.47 1.38
C LEU A 775 14.97 12.09 2.78
N ILE A 776 15.64 13.25 2.88
CA ILE A 776 15.83 13.94 4.17
C ILE A 776 14.48 14.44 4.71
N GLY A 777 13.64 15.01 3.82
CA GLY A 777 12.30 15.48 4.22
C GLY A 777 11.45 14.38 4.83
N LYS A 778 11.53 13.16 4.30
CA LYS A 778 10.85 11.99 4.87
C LYS A 778 11.52 11.46 6.13
N GLN A 779 12.82 11.57 6.25
CA GLN A 779 13.58 11.04 7.39
C GLN A 779 13.30 11.79 8.70
N ILE A 780 13.21 13.12 8.66
CA ILE A 780 13.14 14.00 9.85
C ILE A 780 12.03 13.59 10.84
N PRO A 781 10.77 13.35 10.45
CA PRO A 781 9.73 12.95 11.40
C PRO A 781 10.03 11.63 12.11
N TYR A 782 10.64 10.69 11.41
CA TYR A 782 11.00 9.38 11.99
C TYR A 782 12.23 9.45 12.89
N VAL A 783 13.14 10.39 12.65
CA VAL A 783 14.21 10.71 13.62
C VAL A 783 13.60 11.25 14.90
N GLY A 784 12.62 12.15 14.82
CA GLY A 784 11.91 12.65 16.00
C GLY A 784 11.20 11.53 16.78
N LEU A 785 10.51 10.63 16.08
CA LEU A 785 9.84 9.48 16.69
C LEU A 785 10.85 8.49 17.31
N GLY A 786 11.96 8.22 16.62
CA GLY A 786 13.03 7.36 17.13
C GLY A 786 13.68 7.91 18.39
N LEU A 787 13.86 9.24 18.49
CA LEU A 787 14.33 9.88 19.72
C LEU A 787 13.30 9.78 20.86
N LEU A 788 12.01 9.96 20.57
CA LEU A 788 10.96 9.74 21.56
C LEU A 788 11.02 8.29 22.10
N ASN A 789 11.18 7.32 21.24
CA ASN A 789 11.37 5.92 21.63
C ASN A 789 12.62 5.73 22.48
N PHE A 790 13.74 6.36 22.12
CA PHE A 790 14.96 6.33 22.93
C PHE A 790 14.70 6.84 24.35
N PHE A 791 14.04 7.99 24.51
CA PHE A 791 13.76 8.53 25.84
C PHE A 791 12.83 7.62 26.65
N LEU A 792 11.84 7.02 26.02
CA LEU A 792 10.96 6.03 26.65
C LEU A 792 11.76 4.80 27.10
N LEU A 793 12.58 4.22 26.23
CA LEU A 793 13.40 3.05 26.54
C LEU A 793 14.41 3.34 27.66
N ALA A 794 15.06 4.50 27.63
CA ALA A 794 16.00 4.94 28.68
C ALA A 794 15.26 5.15 30.02
N ALA A 795 14.08 5.77 30.01
CA ALA A 795 13.24 5.91 31.20
C ALA A 795 12.82 4.55 31.76
N PHE A 796 12.39 3.62 30.93
CA PHE A 796 12.05 2.25 31.35
C PHE A 796 13.27 1.51 31.93
N ALA A 797 14.44 1.64 31.30
CA ALA A 797 15.69 1.05 31.80
C ALA A 797 15.99 1.53 33.24
N VAL A 798 15.89 2.83 33.49
CA VAL A 798 16.24 3.42 34.80
C VAL A 798 15.14 3.20 35.83
N PHE A 799 13.86 3.51 35.52
CA PHE A 799 12.77 3.55 36.51
C PHE A 799 12.09 2.19 36.72
N ILE A 800 11.94 1.41 35.66
CA ILE A 800 11.21 0.12 35.74
C ILE A 800 12.19 -1.04 35.99
N PHE A 801 13.22 -1.15 35.12
CA PHE A 801 14.23 -2.20 35.28
C PHE A 801 15.27 -1.90 36.36
N ARG A 802 15.30 -0.65 36.85
CA ARG A 802 16.23 -0.17 37.90
C ARG A 802 17.72 -0.38 37.55
N VAL A 803 18.03 -0.34 36.24
CA VAL A 803 19.43 -0.40 35.79
C VAL A 803 20.08 0.95 36.05
N PRO A 804 21.20 0.98 36.79
CA PRO A 804 21.85 2.23 37.15
C PRO A 804 22.46 2.89 35.90
N LEU A 805 22.20 4.18 35.72
CA LEU A 805 22.89 5.03 34.74
C LEU A 805 24.05 5.74 35.43
N THR A 806 25.25 5.21 35.27
CA THR A 806 26.43 5.70 36.00
C THR A 806 27.23 6.76 35.23
N GLY A 807 27.12 6.77 33.88
CA GLY A 807 27.83 7.75 33.01
C GLY A 807 26.94 8.92 32.59
N SER A 808 27.41 9.67 31.57
CA SER A 808 26.76 10.87 31.10
C SER A 808 25.52 10.56 30.23
N PHE A 809 24.31 10.94 30.68
CA PHE A 809 23.08 10.89 29.91
C PHE A 809 23.13 11.73 28.64
N LEU A 810 23.85 12.87 28.66
CA LEU A 810 24.01 13.73 27.49
C LEU A 810 24.80 13.02 26.39
N THR A 811 25.87 12.31 26.74
CA THR A 811 26.67 11.50 25.82
C THR A 811 25.83 10.40 25.18
N LEU A 812 25.04 9.70 25.99
CA LEU A 812 24.11 8.64 25.50
C LEU A 812 23.06 9.23 24.55
N THR A 813 22.49 10.40 24.88
CA THR A 813 21.49 11.08 24.05
C THR A 813 22.09 11.55 22.72
N ALA A 814 23.30 12.10 22.71
CA ALA A 814 24.00 12.50 21.50
C ALA A 814 24.30 11.31 20.60
N ALA A 815 24.73 10.20 21.19
CA ALA A 815 24.94 8.94 20.46
C ALA A 815 23.63 8.38 19.89
N ALA A 816 22.55 8.39 20.67
CA ALA A 816 21.21 7.97 20.21
C ALA A 816 20.70 8.82 19.06
N PHE A 817 20.91 10.14 19.08
CA PHE A 817 20.54 11.03 17.99
C PHE A 817 21.24 10.64 16.69
N ILE A 818 22.56 10.46 16.72
CA ILE A 818 23.33 10.03 15.55
C ILE A 818 22.90 8.65 15.09
N TYR A 819 22.71 7.72 16.03
CA TYR A 819 22.33 6.37 15.74
C TYR A 819 20.95 6.28 15.08
N VAL A 820 19.95 7.05 15.54
CA VAL A 820 18.62 7.10 14.93
C VAL A 820 18.68 7.67 13.51
N ILE A 821 19.55 8.64 13.23
CA ILE A 821 19.77 9.12 11.86
C ILE A 821 20.34 7.99 10.98
N VAL A 822 21.28 7.21 11.48
CA VAL A 822 21.85 6.06 10.76
C VAL A 822 20.80 5.00 10.50
N THR A 823 20.00 4.63 11.50
CA THR A 823 18.99 3.57 11.38
C THR A 823 17.86 3.95 10.43
N THR A 824 17.38 5.20 10.50
CA THR A 824 16.40 5.72 9.53
C THR A 824 17.01 5.85 8.13
N GLY A 825 18.27 6.21 8.00
CA GLY A 825 19.04 6.20 6.74
C GLY A 825 19.15 4.80 6.14
N PHE A 826 19.34 3.78 6.97
CA PHE A 826 19.30 2.38 6.53
C PHE A 826 17.92 1.98 5.99
N GLY A 827 16.85 2.40 6.66
CA GLY A 827 15.47 2.22 6.17
C GLY A 827 15.25 2.88 4.79
N LEU A 828 15.77 4.11 4.59
CA LEU A 828 15.74 4.78 3.27
C LEU A 828 16.47 3.99 2.20
N LEU A 829 17.65 3.44 2.50
CA LEU A 829 18.41 2.62 1.57
C LEU A 829 17.62 1.37 1.17
N MET A 830 17.05 0.66 2.14
CA MET A 830 16.22 -0.52 1.90
C MET A 830 14.99 -0.20 1.05
N SER A 831 14.41 0.98 1.23
CA SER A 831 13.25 1.43 0.44
C SER A 831 13.54 1.51 -1.06
N THR A 832 14.80 1.67 -1.48
CA THR A 832 15.17 1.75 -2.91
C THR A 832 14.99 0.41 -3.63
N PHE A 833 15.14 -0.71 -2.92
CA PHE A 833 15.04 -2.07 -3.47
C PHE A 833 13.63 -2.66 -3.37
N MET A 834 12.84 -2.25 -2.37
CA MET A 834 11.54 -2.85 -2.08
C MET A 834 10.41 -2.18 -2.87
N LYS A 835 9.45 -3.00 -3.34
CA LYS A 835 8.27 -2.54 -4.11
C LYS A 835 6.97 -2.69 -3.34
N SER A 836 6.86 -3.64 -2.39
CA SER A 836 5.66 -3.86 -1.57
C SER A 836 5.93 -3.62 -0.09
N GLN A 837 4.93 -3.18 0.65
CA GLN A 837 5.01 -2.91 2.09
C GLN A 837 5.34 -4.18 2.89
N ILE A 838 4.78 -5.33 2.50
CA ILE A 838 5.05 -6.62 3.16
C ILE A 838 6.54 -6.99 3.02
N ALA A 839 7.08 -6.96 1.80
CA ALA A 839 8.50 -7.23 1.57
C ALA A 839 9.40 -6.23 2.31
N ALA A 840 8.98 -4.97 2.42
CA ALA A 840 9.70 -3.93 3.14
C ALA A 840 9.78 -4.21 4.65
N ILE A 841 8.68 -4.61 5.29
CA ILE A 841 8.64 -4.95 6.71
C ILE A 841 9.57 -6.15 6.99
N PHE A 842 9.33 -7.28 6.34
CA PHE A 842 10.07 -8.50 6.59
C PHE A 842 11.55 -8.37 6.20
N GLY A 843 11.84 -7.83 5.01
CA GLY A 843 13.21 -7.67 4.53
C GLY A 843 14.03 -6.73 5.40
N THR A 844 13.47 -5.60 5.83
CA THR A 844 14.18 -4.67 6.73
C THR A 844 14.37 -5.27 8.11
N SER A 845 13.34 -5.91 8.68
CA SER A 845 13.45 -6.56 9.99
C SER A 845 14.54 -7.64 10.00
N LEU A 846 14.60 -8.49 8.99
CA LEU A 846 15.59 -9.55 8.86
C LEU A 846 17.02 -8.98 8.75
N LEU A 847 17.19 -7.99 7.86
CA LEU A 847 18.50 -7.36 7.60
C LEU A 847 18.99 -6.46 8.73
N THR A 848 18.10 -6.00 9.62
CA THR A 848 18.51 -5.23 10.80
C THR A 848 18.70 -6.11 12.02
N LEU A 849 17.79 -7.06 12.27
CA LEU A 849 17.77 -7.85 13.50
C LEU A 849 18.91 -8.88 13.55
N ILE A 850 19.11 -9.66 12.49
CA ILE A 850 20.10 -10.72 12.48
C ILE A 850 21.52 -10.19 12.69
N PRO A 851 22.02 -9.20 11.92
CA PRO A 851 23.36 -8.66 12.17
C PRO A 851 23.48 -7.97 13.51
N ALA A 852 22.40 -7.30 13.99
CA ALA A 852 22.42 -6.67 15.30
C ALA A 852 22.60 -7.67 16.44
N VAL A 853 21.92 -8.80 16.40
CA VAL A 853 22.02 -9.83 17.46
C VAL A 853 23.33 -10.60 17.36
N GLN A 854 23.72 -11.02 16.14
CA GLN A 854 24.85 -11.94 15.95
C GLN A 854 26.21 -11.26 15.93
N TYR A 855 26.32 -10.02 15.40
CA TYR A 855 27.63 -9.43 15.11
C TYR A 855 27.91 -8.10 15.82
N SER A 856 26.96 -7.54 16.59
CA SER A 856 27.14 -6.22 17.21
C SER A 856 27.71 -6.25 18.63
N GLY A 857 28.04 -7.42 19.18
CA GLY A 857 28.55 -7.52 20.54
C GLY A 857 27.45 -7.61 21.60
N ILE A 858 26.20 -7.90 21.23
CA ILE A 858 25.09 -8.10 22.17
C ILE A 858 25.27 -9.41 22.93
N ILE A 859 25.54 -10.50 22.24
CA ILE A 859 25.76 -11.85 22.83
C ILE A 859 27.25 -12.05 23.04
N ASP A 860 28.03 -12.08 21.96
CA ASP A 860 29.46 -12.31 21.99
C ASP A 860 30.24 -11.03 21.64
N PRO A 861 31.36 -10.73 22.31
CA PRO A 861 32.20 -9.60 21.95
C PRO A 861 32.66 -9.67 20.49
N VAL A 862 32.66 -8.54 19.78
CA VAL A 862 33.09 -8.51 18.37
C VAL A 862 34.51 -9.02 18.17
N SER A 863 35.38 -8.84 19.18
CA SER A 863 36.75 -9.34 19.19
C SER A 863 36.87 -10.88 19.16
N SER A 864 35.83 -11.59 19.57
CA SER A 864 35.78 -13.06 19.52
C SER A 864 35.26 -13.63 18.20
N LEU A 865 34.69 -12.78 17.33
CA LEU A 865 34.17 -13.19 16.03
C LEU A 865 35.33 -13.46 15.05
N GLN A 866 35.12 -14.40 14.13
CA GLN A 866 36.11 -14.78 13.11
C GLN A 866 35.57 -14.56 11.69
N GLY A 867 36.47 -14.39 10.73
CA GLY A 867 36.16 -14.29 9.31
C GLY A 867 35.20 -13.15 8.96
N ALA A 868 34.16 -13.46 8.18
CA ALA A 868 33.19 -12.47 7.73
C ALA A 868 32.40 -11.83 8.88
N GLY A 869 32.14 -12.56 9.97
CA GLY A 869 31.42 -12.03 11.13
C GLY A 869 32.16 -10.90 11.82
N TYR A 870 33.49 -11.00 11.94
CA TYR A 870 34.32 -9.92 12.46
C TYR A 870 34.23 -8.66 11.61
N VAL A 871 34.35 -8.80 10.26
CA VAL A 871 34.28 -7.65 9.33
C VAL A 871 32.91 -6.98 9.41
N ILE A 872 31.83 -7.76 9.42
CA ILE A 872 30.46 -7.24 9.56
C ILE A 872 30.33 -6.49 10.89
N GLY A 873 30.79 -7.08 11.99
CA GLY A 873 30.74 -6.48 13.31
C GLY A 873 31.50 -5.15 13.41
N GLN A 874 32.60 -5.01 12.69
CA GLN A 874 33.37 -3.77 12.64
C GLN A 874 32.71 -2.67 11.80
N ILE A 875 31.95 -3.02 10.76
CA ILE A 875 31.30 -2.04 9.89
C ILE A 875 29.91 -1.67 10.45
N TYR A 876 29.27 -2.54 11.22
CA TYR A 876 27.88 -2.40 11.60
C TYR A 876 27.69 -1.33 12.69
N PRO A 877 26.89 -0.28 12.45
CA PRO A 877 26.78 0.86 13.38
C PRO A 877 26.25 0.50 14.78
N THR A 878 25.46 -0.57 14.89
CA THR A 878 24.90 -1.04 16.16
C THR A 878 25.99 -1.43 17.15
N THR A 879 27.11 -1.96 16.69
CA THR A 879 28.28 -2.33 17.52
C THR A 879 28.75 -1.15 18.36
N TYR A 880 28.88 0.00 17.74
CA TYR A 880 29.37 1.21 18.40
C TYR A 880 28.34 1.77 19.37
N PHE A 881 27.05 1.72 19.02
CA PHE A 881 26.00 2.20 19.91
C PHE A 881 25.77 1.24 21.11
N VAL A 882 25.93 -0.09 20.93
CA VAL A 882 25.94 -1.06 22.02
C VAL A 882 27.07 -0.75 23.01
N THR A 883 28.28 -0.48 22.50
CA THR A 883 29.45 -0.10 23.30
C THR A 883 29.19 1.17 24.12
N ILE A 884 28.59 2.21 23.47
CA ILE A 884 28.25 3.46 24.15
C ILE A 884 27.16 3.21 25.20
N SER A 885 26.11 2.49 24.88
CA SER A 885 24.99 2.23 25.76
C SER A 885 25.47 1.48 27.01
N ARG A 886 26.17 0.34 26.85
CA ARG A 886 26.74 -0.40 27.98
C ARG A 886 27.77 0.41 28.76
N GLY A 887 28.60 1.22 28.08
CA GLY A 887 29.61 2.09 28.69
C GLY A 887 29.01 3.14 29.61
N THR A 888 27.93 3.79 29.15
CA THR A 888 27.26 4.85 29.94
C THR A 888 26.36 4.28 31.04
N PHE A 889 25.69 3.15 30.85
CA PHE A 889 24.87 2.55 31.90
C PHE A 889 25.73 1.92 33.00
N SER A 890 26.73 1.08 32.65
CA SER A 890 27.38 0.20 33.63
C SER A 890 28.81 0.62 34.00
N LYS A 891 29.55 1.35 33.11
CA LYS A 891 30.98 1.56 33.28
C LYS A 891 31.34 3.02 33.61
N ALA A 892 30.38 3.90 33.77
CA ALA A 892 30.56 5.33 34.01
C ALA A 892 31.47 6.04 32.98
N LEU A 893 31.45 5.58 31.70
CA LEU A 893 32.25 6.16 30.64
C LEU A 893 31.66 7.51 30.20
N GLU A 894 32.57 8.47 29.96
CA GLU A 894 32.22 9.81 29.48
C GLU A 894 32.47 9.95 27.97
N PHE A 895 32.15 11.14 27.41
CA PHE A 895 32.31 11.40 25.98
C PHE A 895 33.77 11.17 25.49
N GLY A 896 34.77 11.55 26.29
CA GLY A 896 36.18 11.39 25.93
C GLY A 896 36.57 9.94 25.66
N ASP A 897 36.09 9.02 26.52
CA ASP A 897 36.36 7.57 26.42
C ASP A 897 35.66 6.93 25.22
N LEU A 898 34.53 7.48 24.84
CA LEU A 898 33.64 6.92 23.81
C LEU A 898 33.78 7.62 22.45
N ALA A 899 34.58 8.67 22.32
CA ALA A 899 34.68 9.48 21.10
C ALA A 899 35.02 8.66 19.84
N THR A 900 35.86 7.63 19.98
CA THR A 900 36.20 6.73 18.87
C THR A 900 34.99 5.96 18.33
N SER A 901 33.98 5.64 19.14
CA SER A 901 32.76 4.95 18.74
C SER A 901 31.75 5.85 17.99
N PHE A 902 31.87 7.19 18.14
CA PHE A 902 31.03 8.14 17.39
C PHE A 902 31.42 8.24 15.91
N VAL A 903 32.74 8.15 15.63
CA VAL A 903 33.28 8.38 14.27
C VAL A 903 32.66 7.44 13.20
N PRO A 904 32.58 6.12 13.39
CA PRO A 904 31.99 5.23 12.39
C PRO A 904 30.48 5.50 12.20
N MET A 905 29.77 5.86 13.26
CA MET A 905 28.34 6.20 13.16
C MET A 905 28.13 7.49 12.36
N ILE A 906 28.93 8.52 12.59
CA ILE A 906 28.88 9.78 11.84
C ILE A 906 29.21 9.55 10.36
N LEU A 907 30.22 8.74 10.06
CA LEU A 907 30.62 8.40 8.69
C LEU A 907 29.55 7.56 7.95
N ALA A 908 28.80 6.76 8.66
CA ALA A 908 27.69 5.97 8.07
C ALA A 908 26.57 6.86 7.49
N ILE A 909 26.32 8.06 8.07
CA ILE A 909 25.24 8.95 7.62
C ILE A 909 25.41 9.37 6.15
N PRO A 910 26.51 10.02 5.72
CA PRO A 910 26.68 10.44 4.33
C PRO A 910 26.77 9.25 3.37
N VAL A 911 27.30 8.10 3.79
CA VAL A 911 27.37 6.89 2.99
C VAL A 911 25.96 6.36 2.71
N LEU A 912 25.13 6.19 3.72
CA LEU A 912 23.75 5.67 3.57
C LEU A 912 22.87 6.63 2.76
N LEU A 913 22.93 7.93 3.05
CA LEU A 913 22.16 8.93 2.31
C LEU A 913 22.65 9.06 0.85
N GLY A 914 23.95 9.01 0.63
CA GLY A 914 24.55 9.07 -0.71
C GLY A 914 24.16 7.85 -1.56
N LEU A 915 24.24 6.64 -1.00
CA LEU A 915 23.82 5.42 -1.66
C LEU A 915 22.30 5.43 -1.93
N SER A 916 21.50 5.85 -0.95
CA SER A 916 20.04 5.97 -1.13
C SER A 916 19.69 6.95 -2.25
N ALA A 917 20.36 8.11 -2.32
CA ALA A 917 20.16 9.11 -3.36
C ALA A 917 20.64 8.65 -4.74
N ALA A 918 21.73 7.87 -4.80
CA ALA A 918 22.24 7.31 -6.05
C ALA A 918 21.30 6.23 -6.61
N LEU A 919 20.79 5.35 -5.76
CA LEU A 919 19.93 4.23 -6.13
C LEU A 919 18.46 4.62 -6.34
N LEU A 920 17.98 5.71 -5.70
CA LEU A 920 16.63 6.19 -5.90
C LEU A 920 16.48 6.80 -7.29
N LYS A 921 15.67 6.16 -8.14
CA LYS A 921 15.38 6.65 -9.48
C LYS A 921 14.36 7.80 -9.43
N LYS A 922 14.58 8.85 -10.24
CA LYS A 922 13.66 9.99 -10.39
C LYS A 922 12.71 9.82 -11.60
N GLN A 923 12.72 8.64 -12.22
CA GLN A 923 11.81 8.24 -13.30
C GLN A 923 11.45 6.77 -13.10
N ALA A 924 10.25 6.39 -13.54
CA ALA A 924 9.90 4.98 -13.69
C ALA A 924 10.71 4.37 -14.85
N THR A 925 11.24 3.17 -14.64
CA THR A 925 12.01 2.42 -15.67
C THR A 925 11.22 1.20 -16.10
#